data_f5f8ef79127bf8a45955a2691c70160e
#
_entry.id   f5f8ef79127bf8a45955a2691c70160e
#
_cell.length_a   1.000
_cell.length_b   1.000
_cell.length_c   1.000
_cell.angle_alpha   90.00
_cell.angle_beta   90.00
_cell.angle_gamma   90.00
#
_symmetry.space_group_name_H-M   'P 1'
#
loop_
_entity.id
_entity.type
_entity.pdbx_description
1 polymer ?
#
loop_
_entity_poly.entity_id
_entity_poly.type
_entity_poly.pdbx_seq_one_letter_code
_entity_poly.pdbx_strand_id
1 'polypeptide(L)'
;VGGVAAGASVAARARRLDEFAEIVVLEKSHHVSFANCGLPYHIGEVIKDRNRLLLQTPESLRESLDIDVRIATEVVSIDRDAKTVTVRELDGNRTYTESYDKLALCMGARALRPPLPGIDLPGIHVLRRINDMDQIKTIVDGAMAGAKVGKRDKLRAVVVGAGYIGLEMAENLVHRGAKVEVVEMADQILPPLDREMSIPVEHHLKAHGVQLHLSTAVAAFAELPEGGLRVELNNNTTLTADLVILAAGVRPRTDLAKAIGLELGDRGGIRVDTHMRTSDPDIYAAGDVVETLHTVLPGSHLVPLAGPANRQARVAAENICGRDTQYRSTQGTSIVKVFDMVAGGTGASERQLKMFKVPFRSVHVHPSGHAGYYPGTAMLHLKVLFDPTTGKILGAQATGFDGVDKRLDVLAAAIRNGSTVFDLEEYELAYAPPFGSAKDPVNMAGFVASNTIRGDLRLWYAEDYPANTEGARIIDVRTPEEYDIWHLPGAQNVPLGTLRSVCESWDKTIPLRLYCAVGFRSYLAQRALVQRGFADVATLSGGSTTFRFWHDLAEEGNASPAPVELYAERESIKAAERPATGLRVDLDCAGLACPGPILKLSEKMGTLNAGDEIMVNVSDPGFATDAPAWARRNGHQLLELTPRGPGYEALFRKGQAGQLSASTPVSQPADKLKTSFVVFSGNLDKLIAAFIIANGALAMGEDVSMFFTFWGLNSLRTKNPPKRERKAIDKMFATMMPSGADSLTLSSMNMLGAGTAMINKVMKKNGVAPLPTMIATAQAGGARIIACTMTMDLLGIAESDLLDGVEFGGVATFLDEAADSRTTLFI
;
A
#
# COMPACT_ATOMS: atom_id res chain seq x y z
N VAL A 1 22.03 28.07 16.42
CA VAL A 1 22.03 27.02 17.44
C VAL A 1 21.24 25.82 16.94
N GLY A 2 21.90 24.64 16.82
CA GLY A 2 21.40 23.45 16.18
C GLY A 2 21.80 23.35 14.70
N GLY A 3 22.41 22.24 14.28
CA GLY A 3 23.05 22.07 12.97
C GLY A 3 22.45 20.97 12.09
N VAL A 4 21.20 20.53 12.31
CA VAL A 4 20.59 19.49 11.48
C VAL A 4 19.71 20.14 10.37
N ALA A 5 18.44 19.83 10.22
CA ALA A 5 17.64 20.26 9.08
C ALA A 5 17.54 21.80 8.94
N ALA A 6 16.95 22.46 9.94
CA ALA A 6 16.74 23.91 9.88
C ALA A 6 18.05 24.69 10.00
N GLY A 7 18.89 24.39 11.00
CA GLY A 7 20.11 25.18 11.25
C GLY A 7 21.14 25.09 10.12
N ALA A 8 21.42 23.88 9.61
CA ALA A 8 22.28 23.73 8.45
C ALA A 8 21.74 24.47 7.22
N SER A 9 20.41 24.45 7.02
CA SER A 9 19.76 25.16 5.91
C SER A 9 19.83 26.68 6.08
N VAL A 10 19.66 27.22 7.31
CA VAL A 10 19.87 28.66 7.60
C VAL A 10 21.29 29.07 7.25
N ALA A 11 22.29 28.37 7.80
CA ALA A 11 23.70 28.67 7.60
C ALA A 11 24.09 28.62 6.11
N ALA A 12 23.76 27.55 5.43
CA ALA A 12 24.07 27.39 3.99
C ALA A 12 23.34 28.42 3.11
N ARG A 13 22.12 28.86 3.49
CA ARG A 13 21.41 29.92 2.75
C ARG A 13 21.99 31.28 3.03
N ALA A 14 22.32 31.60 4.28
CA ALA A 14 22.95 32.86 4.67
C ALA A 14 24.28 33.08 3.92
N ARG A 15 25.18 32.09 3.87
CA ARG A 15 26.44 32.16 3.10
C ARG A 15 26.19 32.51 1.64
N ARG A 16 25.21 31.89 0.98
CA ARG A 16 24.88 32.18 -0.43
C ARG A 16 24.27 33.56 -0.65
N LEU A 17 23.92 34.28 0.40
CA LEU A 17 23.39 35.64 0.35
C LEU A 17 24.41 36.70 0.76
N ASP A 18 25.34 36.33 1.63
CA ASP A 18 26.41 37.17 2.14
C ASP A 18 27.70 36.34 2.27
N GLU A 19 28.61 36.58 1.34
CA GLU A 19 29.90 35.86 1.27
C GLU A 19 30.86 36.28 2.42
N PHE A 20 30.63 37.44 3.00
CA PHE A 20 31.52 38.02 4.01
C PHE A 20 31.03 37.86 5.44
N ALA A 21 29.82 37.32 5.62
CA ALA A 21 29.29 37.07 6.94
C ALA A 21 30.11 36.01 7.69
N GLU A 22 30.38 36.21 8.95
CA GLU A 22 30.95 35.19 9.83
C GLU A 22 29.80 34.30 10.32
N ILE A 23 29.82 33.00 9.99
CA ILE A 23 28.74 32.07 10.28
C ILE A 23 29.26 30.95 11.15
N VAL A 24 28.73 30.89 12.40
CA VAL A 24 29.03 29.84 13.38
C VAL A 24 27.81 28.96 13.62
N VAL A 25 27.98 27.65 13.50
CA VAL A 25 26.96 26.64 13.83
C VAL A 25 27.38 25.87 15.06
N LEU A 26 26.56 25.98 16.13
CA LEU A 26 26.78 25.30 17.41
C LEU A 26 25.84 24.10 17.50
N GLU A 27 26.41 22.89 17.38
CA GLU A 27 25.63 21.63 17.41
C GLU A 27 26.02 20.78 18.63
N LYS A 28 24.99 20.44 19.42
CA LYS A 28 25.17 19.66 20.65
C LYS A 28 25.61 18.22 20.41
N SER A 29 25.21 17.63 19.28
CA SER A 29 25.57 16.25 18.93
C SER A 29 26.92 16.20 18.19
N HIS A 30 27.47 15.00 18.01
CA HIS A 30 28.69 14.77 17.25
C HIS A 30 28.46 14.77 15.72
N HIS A 31 27.24 14.97 15.26
CA HIS A 31 26.90 14.92 13.83
C HIS A 31 26.05 16.15 13.46
N VAL A 32 26.45 16.82 12.40
CA VAL A 32 25.71 17.91 11.75
C VAL A 32 25.03 17.38 10.47
N SER A 33 23.96 18.02 10.05
CA SER A 33 23.32 17.78 8.73
C SER A 33 23.15 16.28 8.36
N PHE A 34 22.53 15.49 9.22
CA PHE A 34 22.25 14.09 8.95
C PHE A 34 20.77 13.84 8.62
N ALA A 35 20.52 12.75 7.87
CA ALA A 35 19.19 12.31 7.45
C ALA A 35 18.49 11.53 8.59
N ASN A 36 17.88 12.25 9.55
CA ASN A 36 17.17 11.62 10.67
C ASN A 36 15.98 10.73 10.24
N CYS A 37 15.31 11.03 9.13
CA CYS A 37 14.26 10.17 8.57
C CYS A 37 14.82 8.85 7.98
N GLY A 38 16.14 8.74 7.75
CA GLY A 38 16.79 7.51 7.28
C GLY A 38 17.18 6.52 8.38
N LEU A 39 17.10 6.92 9.66
CA LEU A 39 17.55 6.10 10.79
C LEU A 39 16.83 4.75 10.90
N PRO A 40 15.48 4.66 10.82
CA PRO A 40 14.77 3.39 10.83
C PRO A 40 15.22 2.46 9.69
N TYR A 41 15.38 3.00 8.49
CA TYR A 41 15.74 2.26 7.28
C TYR A 41 17.19 1.72 7.30
N HIS A 42 18.08 2.37 8.06
CA HIS A 42 19.42 1.81 8.29
C HIS A 42 19.38 0.67 9.31
N ILE A 43 18.59 0.77 10.35
CA ILE A 43 18.35 -0.34 11.30
C ILE A 43 17.79 -1.57 10.55
N GLY A 44 16.85 -1.34 9.61
CA GLY A 44 16.24 -2.34 8.75
C GLY A 44 17.11 -2.88 7.62
N GLU A 45 18.35 -2.39 7.44
CA GLU A 45 19.27 -2.76 6.32
C GLU A 45 18.77 -2.35 4.91
N VAL A 46 17.74 -1.50 4.82
CA VAL A 46 17.31 -0.88 3.55
C VAL A 46 18.37 0.11 3.08
N ILE A 47 18.85 0.97 3.99
CA ILE A 47 20.04 1.82 3.78
C ILE A 47 21.23 1.09 4.42
N LYS A 48 22.04 0.41 3.64
CA LYS A 48 23.15 -0.42 4.14
C LYS A 48 24.34 0.39 4.62
N ASP A 49 24.70 1.44 3.90
CA ASP A 49 25.85 2.29 4.24
C ASP A 49 25.44 3.41 5.20
N ARG A 50 25.91 3.35 6.45
CA ARG A 50 25.69 4.34 7.50
C ARG A 50 26.12 5.76 7.08
N ASN A 51 27.19 5.88 6.31
CA ASN A 51 27.74 7.17 5.90
C ASN A 51 26.80 7.93 4.94
N ARG A 52 25.90 7.24 4.25
CA ARG A 52 24.85 7.88 3.43
C ARG A 52 23.86 8.71 4.26
N LEU A 53 23.79 8.49 5.57
CA LEU A 53 22.96 9.29 6.46
C LEU A 53 23.66 10.60 6.85
N LEU A 54 24.96 10.71 6.72
CA LEU A 54 25.74 11.91 7.00
C LEU A 54 25.79 12.78 5.73
N LEU A 55 24.82 13.70 5.59
CA LEU A 55 24.67 14.50 4.37
C LEU A 55 25.80 15.52 4.20
N GLN A 56 26.27 16.08 5.32
CA GLN A 56 27.41 17.00 5.39
C GLN A 56 28.20 16.73 6.67
N THR A 57 29.50 17.05 6.63
CA THR A 57 30.39 17.05 7.80
C THR A 57 30.83 18.48 8.12
N PRO A 58 31.39 18.75 9.31
CA PRO A 58 31.96 20.06 9.62
C PRO A 58 33.01 20.49 8.58
N GLU A 59 33.87 19.56 8.16
CA GLU A 59 34.90 19.79 7.15
C GLU A 59 34.29 20.18 5.79
N SER A 60 33.29 19.41 5.29
CA SER A 60 32.64 19.67 4.01
C SER A 60 31.92 21.02 3.98
N LEU A 61 31.30 21.42 5.11
CA LEU A 61 30.62 22.72 5.25
C LEU A 61 31.66 23.87 5.30
N ARG A 62 32.80 23.66 5.92
CA ARG A 62 33.90 24.63 5.93
C ARG A 62 34.50 24.78 4.55
N GLU A 63 34.88 23.70 3.90
CA GLU A 63 35.50 23.71 2.57
C GLU A 63 34.63 24.31 1.48
N SER A 64 33.31 23.95 1.49
CA SER A 64 32.38 24.35 0.42
C SER A 64 31.65 25.67 0.67
N LEU A 65 31.47 26.07 1.95
CA LEU A 65 30.62 27.19 2.33
C LEU A 65 31.28 28.13 3.36
N ASP A 66 32.52 27.91 3.74
CA ASP A 66 33.25 28.68 4.77
C ASP A 66 32.37 28.92 6.05
N ILE A 67 31.77 27.84 6.56
CA ILE A 67 30.97 27.85 7.77
C ILE A 67 31.75 27.21 8.91
N ASP A 68 31.89 27.90 10.04
CA ASP A 68 32.49 27.34 11.26
C ASP A 68 31.47 26.47 11.99
N VAL A 69 31.63 25.15 11.91
CA VAL A 69 30.76 24.18 12.53
C VAL A 69 31.45 23.55 13.73
N ARG A 70 30.88 23.79 14.92
CA ARG A 70 31.36 23.25 16.20
C ARG A 70 30.39 22.22 16.72
N ILE A 71 30.75 20.94 16.58
CA ILE A 71 29.99 19.77 17.09
C ILE A 71 30.32 19.51 18.56
N ALA A 72 29.56 18.62 19.22
CA ALA A 72 29.67 18.37 20.66
C ALA A 72 29.67 19.66 21.52
N THR A 73 28.95 20.67 21.08
CA THR A 73 28.98 22.04 21.63
C THR A 73 27.58 22.52 21.96
N GLU A 74 27.31 22.70 23.26
CA GLU A 74 26.01 23.06 23.78
C GLU A 74 25.93 24.56 24.18
N VAL A 75 24.96 25.28 23.62
CA VAL A 75 24.59 26.60 24.14
C VAL A 75 23.80 26.41 25.45
N VAL A 76 24.31 26.94 26.55
CA VAL A 76 23.73 26.78 27.87
C VAL A 76 22.96 28.03 28.35
N SER A 77 23.29 29.21 27.84
CA SER A 77 22.54 30.45 28.11
C SER A 77 22.72 31.46 26.96
N ILE A 78 21.83 32.41 26.90
CA ILE A 78 21.83 33.51 25.93
C ILE A 78 21.66 34.80 26.75
N ASP A 79 22.50 35.79 26.48
CA ASP A 79 22.36 37.16 26.99
C ASP A 79 21.93 38.07 25.82
N ARG A 80 20.69 38.55 25.86
CA ARG A 80 20.09 39.36 24.79
C ARG A 80 20.64 40.78 24.74
N ASP A 81 20.97 41.35 25.93
CA ASP A 81 21.45 42.72 26.03
C ASP A 81 22.90 42.82 25.56
N ALA A 82 23.72 41.85 25.96
CA ALA A 82 25.13 41.74 25.52
C ALA A 82 25.26 41.13 24.13
N LYS A 83 24.18 40.56 23.55
CA LYS A 83 24.20 39.80 22.30
C LYS A 83 25.26 38.68 22.29
N THR A 84 25.25 37.84 23.32
CA THR A 84 26.18 36.75 23.47
C THR A 84 25.50 35.43 23.81
N VAL A 85 26.10 34.32 23.48
CA VAL A 85 25.72 32.98 23.92
C VAL A 85 26.85 32.38 24.75
N THR A 86 26.52 31.77 25.89
CA THR A 86 27.47 30.95 26.65
C THR A 86 27.46 29.52 26.09
N VAL A 87 28.63 29.04 25.71
CA VAL A 87 28.85 27.78 25.03
C VAL A 87 29.68 26.86 25.89
N ARG A 88 29.25 25.60 26.02
CA ARG A 88 29.99 24.52 26.70
C ARG A 88 30.39 23.44 25.72
N GLU A 89 31.69 23.17 25.62
CA GLU A 89 32.22 22.02 24.91
C GLU A 89 31.98 20.75 25.74
N LEU A 90 31.36 19.74 25.15
CA LEU A 90 30.98 18.53 25.89
C LEU A 90 32.15 17.55 26.05
N ASP A 91 33.06 17.52 25.09
CA ASP A 91 34.23 16.63 25.11
C ASP A 91 35.40 17.22 25.90
N GLY A 92 35.54 18.55 25.93
CA GLY A 92 36.64 19.27 26.59
C GLY A 92 36.28 19.94 27.93
N ASN A 93 35.00 19.96 28.34
CA ASN A 93 34.44 20.66 29.49
C ASN A 93 34.83 22.14 29.58
N ARG A 94 35.19 22.79 28.47
CA ARG A 94 35.51 24.20 28.36
C ARG A 94 34.23 24.99 28.18
N THR A 95 34.09 26.12 28.86
CA THR A 95 33.02 27.09 28.66
C THR A 95 33.59 28.40 28.15
N TYR A 96 32.94 29.00 27.14
CA TYR A 96 33.34 30.28 26.55
C TYR A 96 32.10 31.05 26.08
N THR A 97 32.29 32.28 25.69
CA THR A 97 31.23 33.17 25.20
C THR A 97 31.45 33.46 23.72
N GLU A 98 30.38 33.40 22.94
CA GLU A 98 30.36 33.75 21.50
C GLU A 98 29.39 34.93 21.33
N SER A 99 29.78 35.94 20.55
CA SER A 99 28.94 37.11 20.25
C SER A 99 28.14 36.88 18.95
N TYR A 100 27.04 37.61 18.80
CA TYR A 100 26.24 37.57 17.57
C TYR A 100 25.61 38.93 17.23
N ASP A 101 25.48 39.25 15.95
CA ASP A 101 24.61 40.31 15.42
C ASP A 101 23.18 39.77 15.24
N LYS A 102 23.06 38.57 14.72
CA LYS A 102 21.80 37.83 14.53
C LYS A 102 21.94 36.40 15.04
N LEU A 103 20.91 35.89 15.70
CA LEU A 103 20.90 34.54 16.26
C LEU A 103 19.75 33.72 15.69
N ALA A 104 20.02 32.51 15.20
CA ALA A 104 19.00 31.57 14.73
C ALA A 104 18.85 30.37 15.67
N LEU A 105 17.67 30.18 16.26
CA LEU A 105 17.31 29.10 17.18
C LEU A 105 16.69 27.93 16.39
N CYS A 106 17.46 26.87 16.16
CA CYS A 106 17.08 25.69 15.35
C CYS A 106 17.24 24.39 16.17
N MET A 107 16.99 24.41 17.49
CA MET A 107 17.22 23.30 18.41
C MET A 107 16.30 22.09 18.17
N GLY A 108 15.28 22.26 17.32
CA GLY A 108 14.32 21.20 16.97
C GLY A 108 13.47 20.73 18.17
N ALA A 109 13.11 19.46 18.17
CA ALA A 109 12.33 18.83 19.23
C ALA A 109 13.12 17.73 19.95
N ARG A 110 12.66 17.29 21.10
CA ARG A 110 13.16 16.11 21.83
C ARG A 110 12.10 15.00 21.80
N ALA A 111 12.54 13.75 21.77
CA ALA A 111 11.64 12.62 21.95
C ALA A 111 11.00 12.67 23.34
N LEU A 112 9.72 12.37 23.39
CA LEU A 112 9.00 12.31 24.66
C LEU A 112 9.39 11.02 25.40
N ARG A 113 9.85 11.18 26.65
CA ARG A 113 10.04 10.10 27.62
C ARG A 113 9.05 10.36 28.76
N PRO A 114 7.91 9.65 28.81
CA PRO A 114 6.95 9.83 29.90
C PRO A 114 7.60 9.38 31.23
N PRO A 115 7.25 9.98 32.39
CA PRO A 115 7.83 9.63 33.67
C PRO A 115 7.24 8.32 34.22
N LEU A 116 7.57 7.20 33.57
CA LEU A 116 7.10 5.87 33.95
C LEU A 116 8.14 5.14 34.82
N PRO A 117 7.71 4.34 35.80
CA PRO A 117 8.60 3.47 36.56
C PRO A 117 9.42 2.58 35.61
N GLY A 118 10.74 2.53 35.83
CA GLY A 118 11.65 1.69 35.04
C GLY A 118 11.98 2.21 33.63
N ILE A 119 11.61 3.45 33.26
CA ILE A 119 11.85 4.01 31.93
C ILE A 119 13.35 4.10 31.54
N ASP A 120 14.24 4.14 32.50
CA ASP A 120 15.68 4.27 32.29
C ASP A 120 16.43 2.92 32.30
N LEU A 121 15.70 1.81 32.35
CA LEU A 121 16.28 0.47 32.27
C LEU A 121 17.00 0.25 30.92
N PRO A 122 18.11 -0.55 30.92
CA PRO A 122 18.77 -0.94 29.67
C PRO A 122 17.82 -1.64 28.70
N GLY A 123 17.97 -1.38 27.40
CA GLY A 123 17.10 -1.93 26.36
C GLY A 123 15.90 -1.04 25.99
N ILE A 124 15.72 0.09 26.68
CA ILE A 124 14.69 1.09 26.35
C ILE A 124 15.33 2.28 25.64
N HIS A 125 14.97 2.48 24.37
CA HIS A 125 15.58 3.46 23.48
C HIS A 125 14.56 4.42 22.88
N VAL A 126 15.03 5.64 22.57
CA VAL A 126 14.38 6.56 21.63
C VAL A 126 15.14 6.53 20.30
N LEU A 127 14.53 6.93 19.20
CA LEU A 127 15.22 7.07 17.93
C LEU A 127 15.15 8.52 17.44
N ARG A 128 16.24 9.26 17.57
CA ARG A 128 16.32 10.66 17.14
C ARG A 128 17.68 11.04 16.54
N ARG A 129 18.76 10.42 16.97
CA ARG A 129 20.14 10.76 16.60
C ARG A 129 20.85 9.54 16.02
N ILE A 130 21.96 9.79 15.38
CA ILE A 130 22.84 8.73 14.87
C ILE A 130 23.27 7.75 15.98
N ASN A 131 23.63 8.27 17.16
CA ASN A 131 24.04 7.41 18.29
C ASN A 131 22.90 6.52 18.81
N ASP A 132 21.66 7.01 18.81
CA ASP A 132 20.49 6.20 19.19
C ASP A 132 20.31 5.04 18.18
N MET A 133 20.42 5.34 16.91
CA MET A 133 20.36 4.36 15.82
C MET A 133 21.47 3.30 15.94
N ASP A 134 22.73 3.73 16.17
CA ASP A 134 23.87 2.83 16.31
C ASP A 134 23.67 1.86 17.49
N GLN A 135 23.15 2.33 18.63
CA GLN A 135 22.82 1.51 19.79
C GLN A 135 21.73 0.47 19.47
N ILE A 136 20.63 0.91 18.87
CA ILE A 136 19.51 0.02 18.48
C ILE A 136 20.01 -1.00 17.46
N LYS A 137 20.74 -0.55 16.44
CA LYS A 137 21.29 -1.44 15.40
C LYS A 137 22.22 -2.49 16.00
N THR A 138 23.06 -2.13 16.95
CA THR A 138 23.95 -3.08 17.65
C THR A 138 23.18 -4.20 18.34
N ILE A 139 22.06 -3.87 18.99
CA ILE A 139 21.18 -4.88 19.63
C ILE A 139 20.54 -5.79 18.57
N VAL A 140 20.00 -5.20 17.51
CA VAL A 140 19.33 -5.93 16.43
C VAL A 140 20.33 -6.85 15.70
N ASP A 141 21.51 -6.35 15.33
CA ASP A 141 22.54 -7.11 14.64
C ASP A 141 23.09 -8.23 15.52
N GLY A 142 23.30 -7.98 16.81
CA GLY A 142 23.72 -9.00 17.79
C GLY A 142 22.72 -10.15 17.89
N ALA A 143 21.43 -9.85 17.91
CA ALA A 143 20.37 -10.86 17.92
C ALA A 143 20.35 -11.68 16.61
N MET A 144 20.57 -11.03 15.45
CA MET A 144 20.62 -11.72 14.14
C MET A 144 21.86 -12.61 13.98
N ALA A 145 23.00 -12.23 14.56
CA ALA A 145 24.25 -13.02 14.51
C ALA A 145 24.21 -14.28 15.38
N GLY A 146 23.08 -14.62 16.01
CA GLY A 146 22.97 -15.80 16.88
C GLY A 146 23.57 -15.57 18.28
N ALA A 147 23.89 -14.35 18.66
CA ALA A 147 24.15 -14.00 20.04
C ALA A 147 22.83 -14.23 20.81
N LYS A 148 22.75 -15.35 21.55
CA LYS A 148 21.57 -15.78 22.28
C LYS A 148 21.14 -14.71 23.27
N VAL A 149 20.18 -13.87 22.89
CA VAL A 149 19.44 -13.05 23.82
C VAL A 149 18.56 -13.98 24.64
N GLY A 150 19.08 -14.48 25.77
CA GLY A 150 18.33 -15.30 26.74
C GLY A 150 17.80 -16.65 26.23
N LYS A 151 18.56 -17.44 25.45
CA LYS A 151 18.17 -18.77 24.91
C LYS A 151 16.96 -18.79 23.95
N ARG A 152 16.63 -17.68 23.25
CA ARG A 152 15.44 -17.56 22.40
C ARG A 152 15.80 -17.43 20.93
N ASP A 153 14.89 -17.90 20.05
CA ASP A 153 15.13 -17.97 18.61
C ASP A 153 14.91 -16.64 17.85
N LYS A 154 14.18 -15.66 18.44
CA LYS A 154 13.86 -14.38 17.80
C LYS A 154 13.91 -13.22 18.80
N LEU A 155 14.38 -12.06 18.34
CA LEU A 155 14.31 -10.78 19.07
C LEU A 155 12.84 -10.40 19.29
N ARG A 156 12.46 -10.04 20.52
CA ARG A 156 11.15 -9.50 20.86
C ARG A 156 11.29 -8.00 21.01
N ALA A 157 10.53 -7.23 20.24
CA ALA A 157 10.54 -5.78 20.29
C ALA A 157 9.15 -5.23 20.61
N VAL A 158 9.09 -4.26 21.53
CA VAL A 158 7.89 -3.50 21.83
C VAL A 158 8.12 -2.06 21.35
N VAL A 159 7.23 -1.56 20.49
CA VAL A 159 7.22 -0.18 20.03
C VAL A 159 6.10 0.56 20.74
N VAL A 160 6.44 1.64 21.47
CA VAL A 160 5.49 2.44 22.24
C VAL A 160 5.15 3.71 21.44
N GLY A 161 3.98 3.73 20.86
CA GLY A 161 3.46 4.79 19.98
C GLY A 161 3.37 4.33 18.51
N ALA A 162 2.20 4.47 17.91
CA ALA A 162 1.88 4.08 16.54
C ALA A 162 1.79 5.29 15.56
N GLY A 163 2.62 6.31 15.80
CA GLY A 163 2.86 7.39 14.83
C GLY A 163 3.85 6.98 13.73
N TYR A 164 4.24 7.91 12.86
CA TYR A 164 5.15 7.66 11.73
C TYR A 164 6.43 6.91 12.13
N ILE A 165 7.16 7.43 13.13
CA ILE A 165 8.43 6.83 13.60
C ILE A 165 8.20 5.41 14.16
N GLY A 166 7.10 5.22 14.91
CA GLY A 166 6.78 3.91 15.48
C GLY A 166 6.48 2.87 14.41
N LEU A 167 5.73 3.22 13.38
CA LEU A 167 5.39 2.29 12.30
C LEU A 167 6.59 2.00 11.39
N GLU A 168 7.42 3.00 11.06
CA GLU A 168 8.68 2.78 10.35
C GLU A 168 9.62 1.84 11.14
N MET A 169 9.70 1.98 12.47
CA MET A 169 10.48 1.08 13.30
C MET A 169 9.87 -0.33 13.35
N ALA A 170 8.55 -0.44 13.48
CA ALA A 170 7.86 -1.73 13.50
C ALA A 170 8.13 -2.52 12.20
N GLU A 171 7.96 -1.90 11.03
CA GLU A 171 8.27 -2.48 9.73
C GLU A 171 9.72 -2.95 9.66
N ASN A 172 10.67 -2.06 9.97
CA ASN A 172 12.09 -2.35 9.82
C ASN A 172 12.57 -3.43 10.81
N LEU A 173 12.00 -3.52 12.00
CA LEU A 173 12.27 -4.61 12.95
C LEU A 173 11.68 -5.95 12.47
N VAL A 174 10.49 -5.95 11.87
CA VAL A 174 9.90 -7.15 11.23
C VAL A 174 10.78 -7.62 10.07
N HIS A 175 11.26 -6.73 9.21
CA HIS A 175 12.20 -7.05 8.13
C HIS A 175 13.49 -7.70 8.64
N ARG A 176 13.94 -7.33 9.85
CA ARG A 176 15.06 -7.96 10.54
C ARG A 176 14.68 -9.26 11.27
N GLY A 177 13.45 -9.77 11.12
CA GLY A 177 12.99 -11.02 11.71
C GLY A 177 12.58 -10.96 13.19
N ALA A 178 12.44 -9.75 13.77
CA ALA A 178 11.95 -9.59 15.14
C ALA A 178 10.45 -9.90 15.24
N LYS A 179 10.01 -10.38 16.41
CA LYS A 179 8.60 -10.37 16.79
C LYS A 179 8.26 -8.98 17.35
N VAL A 180 7.34 -8.29 16.72
CA VAL A 180 7.04 -6.89 17.05
C VAL A 180 5.62 -6.75 17.62
N GLU A 181 5.53 -6.04 18.75
CA GLU A 181 4.28 -5.62 19.39
C GLU A 181 4.26 -4.09 19.48
N VAL A 182 3.16 -3.46 19.04
CA VAL A 182 2.99 -2.01 19.06
C VAL A 182 1.93 -1.66 20.11
N VAL A 183 2.27 -0.75 21.03
CA VAL A 183 1.35 -0.26 22.06
C VAL A 183 1.01 1.21 21.77
N GLU A 184 -0.29 1.51 21.61
CA GLU A 184 -0.79 2.85 21.29
C GLU A 184 -1.93 3.22 22.23
N MET A 185 -1.81 4.41 22.83
CA MET A 185 -2.80 4.94 23.77
C MET A 185 -4.10 5.36 23.07
N ALA A 186 -4.02 5.79 21.81
CA ALA A 186 -5.19 6.10 21.01
C ALA A 186 -5.89 4.80 20.56
N ASP A 187 -7.14 4.93 20.14
CA ASP A 187 -7.95 3.85 19.58
C ASP A 187 -7.61 3.50 18.13
N GLN A 188 -6.58 4.16 17.55
CA GLN A 188 -6.11 3.98 16.18
C GLN A 188 -4.61 4.23 16.04
N ILE A 189 -4.00 3.68 15.01
CA ILE A 189 -2.66 4.06 14.53
C ILE A 189 -2.72 5.36 13.72
N LEU A 190 -1.57 5.97 13.43
CA LEU A 190 -1.45 7.20 12.63
C LEU A 190 -2.46 8.28 13.07
N PRO A 191 -2.41 8.79 14.30
CA PRO A 191 -3.37 9.76 14.81
C PRO A 191 -3.61 11.03 13.95
N PRO A 192 -2.72 11.46 13.05
CA PRO A 192 -3.00 12.55 12.11
C PRO A 192 -4.05 12.22 11.04
N LEU A 193 -4.29 10.94 10.72
CA LEU A 193 -5.34 10.50 9.80
C LEU A 193 -6.67 10.28 10.54
N ASP A 194 -7.77 10.32 9.80
CA ASP A 194 -9.07 9.90 10.31
C ASP A 194 -9.14 8.36 10.37
N ARG A 195 -10.00 7.82 11.24
CA ARG A 195 -9.99 6.40 11.60
C ARG A 195 -10.12 5.47 10.40
N GLU A 196 -11.10 5.71 9.53
CA GLU A 196 -11.35 4.88 8.34
C GLU A 196 -10.19 4.90 7.33
N MET A 197 -9.33 5.92 7.39
CA MET A 197 -8.15 6.00 6.54
C MET A 197 -6.94 5.28 7.15
N SER A 198 -6.93 5.01 8.46
CA SER A 198 -5.88 4.28 9.16
C SER A 198 -6.14 2.76 9.22
N ILE A 199 -7.40 2.31 9.22
CA ILE A 199 -7.80 0.89 9.32
C ILE A 199 -7.15 -0.01 8.27
N PRO A 200 -7.06 0.35 6.97
CA PRO A 200 -6.35 -0.47 6.00
C PRO A 200 -4.89 -0.75 6.38
N VAL A 201 -4.21 0.25 6.98
CA VAL A 201 -2.83 0.10 7.45
C VAL A 201 -2.76 -0.79 8.70
N GLU A 202 -3.75 -0.72 9.60
CA GLU A 202 -3.85 -1.64 10.75
C GLU A 202 -3.97 -3.10 10.31
N HIS A 203 -4.86 -3.38 9.35
CA HIS A 203 -5.02 -4.70 8.77
C HIS A 203 -3.72 -5.18 8.11
N HIS A 204 -3.05 -4.29 7.39
CA HIS A 204 -1.79 -4.60 6.72
C HIS A 204 -0.66 -4.92 7.71
N LEU A 205 -0.54 -4.18 8.81
CA LEU A 205 0.40 -4.48 9.91
C LEU A 205 0.14 -5.85 10.53
N LYS A 206 -1.14 -6.15 10.85
CA LYS A 206 -1.55 -7.45 11.42
C LYS A 206 -1.22 -8.60 10.46
N ALA A 207 -1.47 -8.42 9.15
CA ALA A 207 -1.13 -9.40 8.12
C ALA A 207 0.38 -9.68 8.03
N HIS A 208 1.23 -8.71 8.41
CA HIS A 208 2.68 -8.89 8.52
C HIS A 208 3.16 -9.38 9.90
N GLY A 209 2.23 -9.84 10.75
CA GLY A 209 2.52 -10.44 12.04
C GLY A 209 2.83 -9.45 13.17
N VAL A 210 2.54 -8.15 12.98
CA VAL A 210 2.65 -7.15 14.04
C VAL A 210 1.42 -7.23 14.93
N GLN A 211 1.63 -7.38 16.26
CA GLN A 211 0.54 -7.34 17.23
C GLN A 211 0.29 -5.89 17.66
N LEU A 212 -0.97 -5.44 17.61
CA LEU A 212 -1.39 -4.09 17.96
C LEU A 212 -2.19 -4.09 19.27
N HIS A 213 -1.75 -3.27 20.24
CA HIS A 213 -2.43 -3.01 21.51
C HIS A 213 -2.91 -1.55 21.49
N LEU A 214 -4.08 -1.32 20.89
CA LEU A 214 -4.72 0.01 20.81
C LEU A 214 -5.49 0.33 22.11
N SER A 215 -5.84 1.59 22.31
CA SER A 215 -6.49 2.09 23.53
C SER A 215 -5.76 1.66 24.81
N THR A 216 -4.44 1.48 24.72
CA THR A 216 -3.62 0.86 25.76
C THR A 216 -2.35 1.66 25.98
N ALA A 217 -2.04 1.95 27.24
CA ALA A 217 -0.83 2.68 27.63
C ALA A 217 0.13 1.77 28.43
N VAL A 218 1.43 2.02 28.27
CA VAL A 218 2.43 1.41 29.16
C VAL A 218 2.32 2.07 30.53
N ALA A 219 2.26 1.24 31.59
CA ALA A 219 2.21 1.66 32.98
C ALA A 219 3.59 1.65 33.65
N ALA A 220 4.40 0.61 33.39
CA ALA A 220 5.72 0.46 33.98
C ALA A 220 6.62 -0.50 33.18
N PHE A 221 7.91 -0.42 33.47
CA PHE A 221 8.93 -1.36 32.97
C PHE A 221 9.65 -2.00 34.16
N ALA A 222 10.03 -3.29 34.03
CA ALA A 222 10.83 -4.01 35.01
C ALA A 222 11.79 -4.99 34.29
N GLU A 223 12.89 -5.31 34.92
CA GLU A 223 13.80 -6.35 34.42
C GLU A 223 13.23 -7.75 34.68
N LEU A 224 13.47 -8.66 33.75
CA LEU A 224 13.15 -10.08 33.92
C LEU A 224 14.35 -10.84 34.47
N PRO A 225 14.15 -11.80 35.40
CA PRO A 225 15.23 -12.59 35.98
C PRO A 225 16.08 -13.35 34.95
N GLU A 226 15.44 -13.77 33.87
CA GLU A 226 16.08 -14.48 32.75
C GLU A 226 16.65 -13.54 31.66
N GLY A 227 16.66 -12.25 31.90
CA GLY A 227 17.07 -11.19 30.97
C GLY A 227 15.96 -10.69 30.08
N GLY A 228 16.10 -9.44 29.63
CA GLY A 228 15.07 -8.69 28.91
C GLY A 228 14.17 -7.87 29.84
N LEU A 229 13.10 -7.36 29.29
CA LEU A 229 12.18 -6.40 29.95
C LEU A 229 10.77 -6.97 30.06
N ARG A 230 10.13 -6.72 31.17
CA ARG A 230 8.68 -6.83 31.35
C ARG A 230 8.07 -5.43 31.13
N VAL A 231 7.11 -5.37 30.23
CA VAL A 231 6.35 -4.14 29.91
C VAL A 231 4.93 -4.32 30.44
N GLU A 232 4.58 -3.58 31.47
CA GLU A 232 3.26 -3.63 32.12
C GLU A 232 2.34 -2.61 31.47
N LEU A 233 1.15 -3.08 31.04
CA LEU A 233 0.14 -2.23 30.40
C LEU A 233 -0.97 -1.85 31.39
N ASN A 234 -1.64 -0.73 31.15
CA ASN A 234 -2.69 -0.21 32.02
C ASN A 234 -3.97 -1.08 32.08
N ASN A 235 -4.11 -2.06 31.20
CA ASN A 235 -5.19 -3.05 31.20
C ASN A 235 -4.80 -4.38 31.91
N ASN A 236 -3.73 -4.36 32.71
CA ASN A 236 -3.14 -5.51 33.41
C ASN A 236 -2.53 -6.59 32.49
N THR A 237 -2.40 -6.34 31.21
CA THR A 237 -1.63 -7.20 30.29
C THR A 237 -0.14 -6.95 30.50
N THR A 238 0.66 -7.99 30.38
CA THR A 238 2.12 -7.92 30.47
C THR A 238 2.75 -8.44 29.19
N LEU A 239 3.63 -7.64 28.57
CA LEU A 239 4.44 -8.02 27.43
C LEU A 239 5.87 -8.28 27.88
N THR A 240 6.59 -9.05 27.08
CA THR A 240 8.02 -9.30 27.30
C THR A 240 8.83 -8.82 26.10
N ALA A 241 9.88 -8.05 26.34
CA ALA A 241 10.72 -7.45 25.30
C ALA A 241 12.20 -7.65 25.57
N ASP A 242 12.98 -7.70 24.50
CA ASP A 242 14.44 -7.62 24.54
C ASP A 242 14.88 -6.22 24.11
N LEU A 243 14.00 -5.50 23.41
CA LEU A 243 14.17 -4.12 22.92
C LEU A 243 12.85 -3.37 23.04
N VAL A 244 12.88 -2.15 23.59
CA VAL A 244 11.74 -1.21 23.62
C VAL A 244 12.11 0.04 22.87
N ILE A 245 11.26 0.46 21.91
CA ILE A 245 11.40 1.72 21.19
C ILE A 245 10.32 2.69 21.64
N LEU A 246 10.72 3.81 22.24
CA LEU A 246 9.81 4.88 22.65
C LEU A 246 9.57 5.84 21.47
N ALA A 247 8.43 5.74 20.83
CA ALA A 247 7.95 6.59 19.73
C ALA A 247 6.70 7.41 20.12
N ALA A 248 6.55 7.75 21.42
CA ALA A 248 5.38 8.38 22.02
C ALA A 248 5.21 9.89 21.68
N GLY A 249 5.90 10.39 20.66
CA GLY A 249 5.84 11.75 20.17
C GLY A 249 7.07 12.60 20.52
N VAL A 250 6.98 13.90 20.19
CA VAL A 250 8.08 14.86 20.36
C VAL A 250 7.60 16.14 21.05
N ARG A 251 8.51 16.85 21.73
CA ARG A 251 8.27 18.18 22.28
C ARG A 251 9.34 19.17 21.81
N PRO A 252 8.97 20.41 21.47
CA PRO A 252 9.93 21.43 21.07
C PRO A 252 10.95 21.72 22.20
N ARG A 253 12.21 21.99 21.83
CA ARG A 253 13.28 22.36 22.76
C ARG A 253 13.27 23.87 22.97
N THR A 254 12.41 24.36 23.87
CA THR A 254 12.20 25.79 24.11
C THR A 254 12.83 26.26 25.41
N ASP A 255 13.62 25.43 26.08
CA ASP A 255 14.19 25.72 27.39
C ASP A 255 15.03 27.03 27.38
N LEU A 256 15.92 27.21 26.35
CA LEU A 256 16.69 28.44 26.16
C LEU A 256 15.80 29.66 25.86
N ALA A 257 14.84 29.50 24.96
CA ALA A 257 13.93 30.58 24.58
C ALA A 257 13.10 31.08 25.78
N LYS A 258 12.61 30.12 26.57
CA LYS A 258 11.87 30.42 27.83
C LYS A 258 12.75 31.14 28.87
N ALA A 259 14.00 30.68 29.02
CA ALA A 259 14.92 31.28 30.01
C ALA A 259 15.25 32.74 29.71
N ILE A 260 15.23 33.17 28.46
CA ILE A 260 15.48 34.55 28.02
C ILE A 260 14.20 35.36 27.77
N GLY A 261 13.02 34.81 28.13
CA GLY A 261 11.74 35.51 28.02
C GLY A 261 11.20 35.69 26.59
N LEU A 262 11.57 34.83 25.62
CA LEU A 262 10.93 34.86 24.32
C LEU A 262 9.48 34.34 24.41
N GLU A 263 8.59 34.95 23.62
CA GLU A 263 7.20 34.49 23.53
C GLU A 263 7.10 33.09 23.02
N LEU A 264 6.33 32.25 23.75
CA LEU A 264 5.97 30.91 23.31
C LEU A 264 4.51 30.88 22.84
N GLY A 265 4.19 30.03 21.89
CA GLY A 265 2.83 29.76 21.47
C GLY A 265 2.09 28.79 22.39
N ASP A 266 0.80 28.58 22.13
CA ASP A 266 -0.10 27.79 22.98
C ASP A 266 0.29 26.30 23.07
N ARG A 267 1.08 25.81 22.14
CA ARG A 267 1.56 24.41 22.10
C ARG A 267 3.01 24.28 22.59
N GLY A 268 3.57 25.36 23.12
CA GLY A 268 4.89 25.41 23.73
C GLY A 268 6.05 25.58 22.76
N GLY A 269 5.81 25.82 21.47
CA GLY A 269 6.84 26.19 20.48
C GLY A 269 7.19 27.67 20.58
N ILE A 270 8.33 28.07 20.03
CA ILE A 270 8.71 29.50 19.92
C ILE A 270 7.73 30.16 18.95
N ARG A 271 7.09 31.25 19.39
CA ARG A 271 6.25 32.07 18.52
C ARG A 271 7.11 32.91 17.59
N VAL A 272 6.80 32.84 16.29
CA VAL A 272 7.47 33.61 15.25
C VAL A 272 6.48 34.35 14.38
N ASP A 273 6.92 35.48 13.84
CA ASP A 273 6.17 36.20 12.80
C ASP A 273 6.32 35.54 11.41
N THR A 274 5.73 36.15 10.40
CA THR A 274 5.85 35.63 9.02
C THR A 274 7.27 35.73 8.46
N HIS A 275 8.17 36.51 9.05
CA HIS A 275 9.57 36.64 8.72
C HIS A 275 10.47 35.67 9.49
N MET A 276 9.87 34.78 10.29
CA MET A 276 10.55 33.85 11.20
C MET A 276 11.30 34.54 12.34
N ARG A 277 10.98 35.79 12.66
CA ARG A 277 11.50 36.52 13.84
C ARG A 277 10.71 36.13 15.08
N THR A 278 11.41 36.03 16.18
CA THR A 278 10.81 35.87 17.52
C THR A 278 10.30 37.21 18.07
N SER A 279 9.93 37.26 19.33
CA SER A 279 9.64 38.52 20.05
C SER A 279 10.88 39.43 20.22
N ASP A 280 12.07 38.94 19.89
CA ASP A 280 13.31 39.72 19.79
C ASP A 280 13.67 39.96 18.33
N PRO A 281 13.94 41.21 17.88
CA PRO A 281 14.21 41.53 16.45
C PRO A 281 15.53 40.97 15.90
N ASP A 282 16.45 40.57 16.77
CA ASP A 282 17.74 39.99 16.39
C ASP A 282 17.77 38.47 16.53
N ILE A 283 16.69 37.85 17.03
CA ILE A 283 16.60 36.41 17.21
C ILE A 283 15.51 35.83 16.31
N TYR A 284 15.92 34.90 15.45
CA TYR A 284 15.07 34.12 14.54
C TYR A 284 14.93 32.67 15.02
N ALA A 285 13.87 31.99 14.62
CA ALA A 285 13.75 30.59 14.95
C ALA A 285 13.11 29.81 13.76
N ALA A 286 13.50 28.54 13.58
CA ALA A 286 12.99 27.69 12.51
C ALA A 286 13.05 26.19 12.86
N GLY A 287 12.20 25.40 12.22
CA GLY A 287 12.11 23.94 12.36
C GLY A 287 11.15 23.50 13.45
N ASP A 288 11.35 22.29 13.99
CA ASP A 288 10.43 21.66 14.95
C ASP A 288 10.28 22.42 16.28
N VAL A 289 11.01 23.50 16.46
CA VAL A 289 10.98 24.34 17.68
C VAL A 289 9.95 25.47 17.61
N VAL A 290 9.39 25.78 16.42
CA VAL A 290 8.53 26.95 16.20
C VAL A 290 7.06 26.58 16.00
N GLU A 291 6.18 27.52 16.37
CA GLU A 291 4.78 27.54 15.96
C GLU A 291 4.56 28.54 14.83
N THR A 292 3.91 28.12 13.78
CA THR A 292 3.60 28.95 12.60
C THR A 292 2.12 28.86 12.26
N LEU A 293 1.59 29.86 11.55
CA LEU A 293 0.21 29.84 11.05
C LEU A 293 -0.08 28.57 10.26
N HIS A 294 -1.28 28.02 10.45
CA HIS A 294 -1.74 26.89 9.66
C HIS A 294 -2.52 27.36 8.41
N THR A 295 -2.39 26.63 7.29
CA THR A 295 -3.03 27.03 6.01
C THR A 295 -4.56 26.98 6.09
N VAL A 296 -5.12 26.07 6.87
CA VAL A 296 -6.56 25.79 6.96
C VAL A 296 -7.14 26.13 8.32
N LEU A 297 -6.47 25.70 9.39
CA LEU A 297 -6.95 25.88 10.78
C LEU A 297 -6.62 27.27 11.30
N PRO A 298 -7.43 27.84 12.19
CA PRO A 298 -7.13 29.11 12.83
C PRO A 298 -5.93 28.99 13.76
N GLY A 299 -5.15 30.09 13.87
CA GLY A 299 -4.04 30.22 14.80
C GLY A 299 -2.75 29.55 14.34
N SER A 300 -1.78 29.51 15.27
CA SER A 300 -0.47 28.92 15.06
C SER A 300 -0.42 27.47 15.54
N HIS A 301 0.33 26.64 14.83
CA HIS A 301 0.44 25.22 15.08
C HIS A 301 1.89 24.75 15.08
N LEU A 302 2.17 23.75 15.90
CA LEU A 302 3.43 23.03 15.90
C LEU A 302 3.34 21.89 14.89
N VAL A 303 4.17 21.92 13.83
CA VAL A 303 4.20 20.91 12.77
C VAL A 303 5.64 20.46 12.55
N PRO A 304 6.11 19.45 13.30
CA PRO A 304 7.51 19.00 13.29
C PRO A 304 7.79 18.11 12.07
N LEU A 305 7.98 18.74 10.90
CA LEU A 305 8.25 18.08 9.62
C LEU A 305 9.43 18.75 8.91
N ALA A 306 10.25 17.95 8.22
CA ALA A 306 11.45 18.41 7.52
C ALA A 306 11.15 19.41 6.39
N GLY A 307 10.06 19.23 5.65
CA GLY A 307 9.64 20.14 4.57
C GLY A 307 9.39 21.56 5.07
N PRO A 308 8.52 21.79 6.05
CA PRO A 308 8.37 23.08 6.73
C PRO A 308 9.69 23.63 7.28
N ALA A 309 10.47 22.81 8.00
CA ALA A 309 11.74 23.24 8.60
C ALA A 309 12.71 23.85 7.59
N ASN A 310 12.87 23.22 6.41
CA ASN A 310 13.73 23.75 5.35
C ASN A 310 13.21 25.05 4.72
N ARG A 311 11.90 25.18 4.50
CA ARG A 311 11.30 26.42 3.97
C ARG A 311 11.37 27.57 4.97
N GLN A 312 11.09 27.30 6.28
CA GLN A 312 11.25 28.24 7.37
C GLN A 312 12.69 28.72 7.49
N ALA A 313 13.64 27.80 7.43
CA ALA A 313 15.08 28.09 7.46
C ALA A 313 15.52 29.02 6.32
N ARG A 314 15.00 28.80 5.12
CA ARG A 314 15.25 29.69 3.99
C ARG A 314 14.76 31.10 4.22
N VAL A 315 13.51 31.24 4.73
CA VAL A 315 12.92 32.56 5.06
C VAL A 315 13.68 33.24 6.17
N ALA A 316 14.03 32.52 7.24
CA ALA A 316 14.85 33.06 8.34
C ALA A 316 16.20 33.61 7.83
N ALA A 317 16.93 32.83 7.03
CA ALA A 317 18.21 33.25 6.45
C ALA A 317 18.08 34.48 5.53
N GLU A 318 17.05 34.53 4.71
CA GLU A 318 16.79 35.66 3.82
C GLU A 318 16.54 36.94 4.62
N ASN A 319 15.76 36.87 5.71
CA ASN A 319 15.52 38.02 6.58
C ASN A 319 16.73 38.40 7.46
N ILE A 320 17.51 37.42 7.92
CA ILE A 320 18.80 37.68 8.60
C ILE A 320 19.73 38.48 7.70
N CYS A 321 19.76 38.20 6.40
CA CYS A 321 20.58 38.92 5.41
C CYS A 321 19.88 40.16 4.82
N GLY A 322 18.85 40.72 5.47
CA GLY A 322 18.23 42.00 5.11
C GLY A 322 17.19 41.96 3.97
N ARG A 323 16.74 40.76 3.54
CA ARG A 323 15.63 40.63 2.59
C ARG A 323 14.29 40.71 3.32
N ASP A 324 13.21 40.96 2.55
CA ASP A 324 11.84 40.95 3.07
C ASP A 324 11.08 39.74 2.47
N THR A 325 11.25 38.56 3.10
CA THR A 325 10.65 37.31 2.65
C THR A 325 9.71 36.75 3.70
N GLN A 326 8.53 36.27 3.28
CA GLN A 326 7.51 35.78 4.21
C GLN A 326 7.29 34.27 4.11
N TYR A 327 7.22 33.63 5.26
CA TYR A 327 6.67 32.28 5.42
C TYR A 327 5.17 32.39 5.70
N ARG A 328 4.36 32.06 4.69
CA ARG A 328 2.91 32.27 4.78
C ARG A 328 2.23 31.38 5.82
N SER A 329 2.48 30.05 5.75
CA SER A 329 1.83 29.08 6.64
C SER A 329 2.39 27.66 6.44
N THR A 330 2.11 26.79 7.40
CA THR A 330 2.33 25.33 7.32
C THR A 330 1.01 24.61 7.12
N GLN A 331 1.01 23.53 6.36
CA GLN A 331 -0.23 22.79 6.03
C GLN A 331 -0.20 21.33 6.50
N GLY A 332 0.94 20.81 6.97
CA GLY A 332 1.06 19.51 7.61
C GLY A 332 1.02 18.32 6.63
N THR A 333 1.45 18.52 5.39
CA THR A 333 1.53 17.40 4.43
C THR A 333 2.54 16.36 4.88
N SER A 334 2.08 15.13 5.06
CA SER A 334 2.86 14.00 5.58
C SER A 334 2.46 12.68 4.91
N ILE A 335 3.41 11.78 4.79
CA ILE A 335 3.24 10.47 4.15
C ILE A 335 4.13 9.45 4.85
N VAL A 336 3.70 8.20 4.90
CA VAL A 336 4.46 7.07 5.39
C VAL A 336 4.22 5.85 4.51
N LYS A 337 5.25 5.04 4.36
CA LYS A 337 5.15 3.69 3.81
C LYS A 337 5.26 2.68 4.95
N VAL A 338 4.36 1.71 4.97
CA VAL A 338 4.34 0.62 5.96
C VAL A 338 4.28 -0.68 5.16
N PHE A 339 5.39 -1.39 5.08
CA PHE A 339 5.67 -2.48 4.14
C PHE A 339 5.51 -1.99 2.69
N ASP A 340 4.47 -2.41 1.98
CA ASP A 340 4.16 -1.96 0.61
C ASP A 340 2.94 -1.04 0.54
N MET A 341 2.23 -0.81 1.65
CA MET A 341 1.13 0.14 1.73
C MET A 341 1.63 1.55 2.07
N VAL A 342 1.04 2.54 1.43
CA VAL A 342 1.33 3.96 1.64
C VAL A 342 0.11 4.65 2.23
N ALA A 343 0.32 5.52 3.22
CA ALA A 343 -0.73 6.33 3.81
C ALA A 343 -0.23 7.75 4.09
N GLY A 344 -1.09 8.74 3.91
CA GLY A 344 -0.73 10.12 4.21
C GLY A 344 -1.90 11.08 4.14
N GLY A 345 -1.61 12.34 4.49
CA GLY A 345 -2.60 13.40 4.51
C GLY A 345 -2.01 14.78 4.33
N THR A 346 -2.86 15.75 4.03
CA THR A 346 -2.51 17.15 3.85
C THR A 346 -3.67 18.05 4.29
N GLY A 347 -3.39 19.22 4.80
CA GLY A 347 -4.39 20.13 5.36
C GLY A 347 -4.87 19.69 6.74
N ALA A 348 -6.17 19.74 6.99
CA ALA A 348 -6.78 19.40 8.27
C ALA A 348 -7.50 18.06 8.21
N SER A 349 -7.41 17.25 9.27
CA SER A 349 -8.24 16.07 9.47
C SER A 349 -9.64 16.46 9.98
N GLU A 350 -10.59 15.56 9.86
CA GLU A 350 -11.95 15.73 10.36
C GLU A 350 -11.97 16.04 11.86
N ARG A 351 -11.17 15.29 12.64
CA ARG A 351 -11.00 15.53 14.08
C ARG A 351 -10.52 16.95 14.37
N GLN A 352 -9.58 17.49 13.59
CA GLN A 352 -9.09 18.86 13.76
C GLN A 352 -10.17 19.88 13.38
N LEU A 353 -10.89 19.68 12.27
CA LEU A 353 -11.97 20.57 11.87
C LEU A 353 -13.10 20.62 12.93
N LYS A 354 -13.49 19.47 13.48
CA LYS A 354 -14.43 19.36 14.61
C LYS A 354 -13.91 20.11 15.85
N MET A 355 -12.64 19.92 16.23
CA MET A 355 -12.01 20.57 17.38
C MET A 355 -12.02 22.10 17.26
N PHE A 356 -11.71 22.62 16.06
CA PHE A 356 -11.67 24.07 15.81
C PHE A 356 -13.02 24.65 15.34
N LYS A 357 -14.07 23.83 15.30
CA LYS A 357 -15.44 24.20 14.87
C LYS A 357 -15.48 24.82 13.47
N VAL A 358 -14.63 24.32 12.58
CA VAL A 358 -14.64 24.70 11.16
C VAL A 358 -15.69 23.85 10.43
N PRO A 359 -16.70 24.46 9.78
CA PRO A 359 -17.70 23.69 9.03
C PRO A 359 -17.05 22.92 7.86
N PHE A 360 -17.44 21.67 7.71
CA PHE A 360 -16.94 20.84 6.60
C PHE A 360 -17.96 19.79 6.17
N ARG A 361 -17.73 19.24 4.98
CA ARG A 361 -18.24 17.95 4.49
C ARG A 361 -17.08 17.08 4.04
N SER A 362 -17.30 15.79 3.99
CA SER A 362 -16.32 14.83 3.47
C SER A 362 -16.90 13.98 2.36
N VAL A 363 -16.04 13.52 1.45
CA VAL A 363 -16.35 12.52 0.44
C VAL A 363 -15.27 11.46 0.44
N HIS A 364 -15.68 10.19 0.24
CA HIS A 364 -14.80 9.05 0.11
C HIS A 364 -14.95 8.47 -1.30
N VAL A 365 -13.83 8.22 -1.96
CA VAL A 365 -13.78 7.55 -3.26
C VAL A 365 -12.72 6.44 -3.22
N HIS A 366 -13.00 5.33 -3.90
CA HIS A 366 -12.13 4.15 -3.95
C HIS A 366 -11.83 3.74 -5.39
N PRO A 367 -11.21 4.61 -6.19
CA PRO A 367 -10.80 4.28 -7.55
C PRO A 367 -9.54 3.43 -7.57
N SER A 368 -9.20 2.90 -8.73
CA SER A 368 -7.89 2.29 -8.98
C SER A 368 -6.80 3.36 -9.09
N GLY A 369 -5.58 3.03 -8.68
CA GLY A 369 -4.41 3.90 -8.76
C GLY A 369 -4.06 4.31 -10.20
N HIS A 370 -4.30 3.40 -11.16
CA HIS A 370 -4.20 3.63 -12.61
C HIS A 370 -5.30 2.88 -13.36
N ALA A 371 -5.29 2.87 -14.69
CA ALA A 371 -6.35 2.27 -15.49
C ALA A 371 -6.58 0.79 -15.12
N GLY A 372 -7.82 0.43 -14.76
CA GLY A 372 -8.16 -0.92 -14.25
C GLY A 372 -7.91 -2.07 -15.22
N TYR A 373 -7.83 -1.79 -16.53
CA TYR A 373 -7.46 -2.76 -17.55
C TYR A 373 -5.94 -2.92 -17.75
N TYR A 374 -5.11 -2.09 -17.07
CA TYR A 374 -3.66 -2.20 -17.11
C TYR A 374 -3.18 -3.05 -15.91
N PRO A 375 -2.24 -4.00 -16.12
CA PRO A 375 -1.80 -4.92 -15.07
C PRO A 375 -1.19 -4.22 -13.85
N GLY A 376 -1.41 -4.80 -12.67
CA GLY A 376 -0.82 -4.32 -11.42
C GLY A 376 -1.61 -3.20 -10.74
N THR A 377 -2.82 -2.88 -11.22
CA THR A 377 -3.66 -1.87 -10.57
C THR A 377 -4.09 -2.31 -9.18
N ALA A 378 -4.09 -1.36 -8.25
CA ALA A 378 -4.59 -1.55 -6.89
C ALA A 378 -5.58 -0.44 -6.52
N MET A 379 -6.47 -0.74 -5.58
CA MET A 379 -7.44 0.24 -5.09
C MET A 379 -6.74 1.32 -4.26
N LEU A 380 -7.13 2.57 -4.48
CA LEU A 380 -6.73 3.74 -3.73
C LEU A 380 -7.94 4.23 -2.90
N HIS A 381 -7.74 4.42 -1.61
CA HIS A 381 -8.73 5.05 -0.74
C HIS A 381 -8.40 6.53 -0.62
N LEU A 382 -9.31 7.40 -1.02
CA LEU A 382 -9.14 8.85 -0.99
C LEU A 382 -10.31 9.51 -0.28
N LYS A 383 -10.00 10.34 0.74
CA LYS A 383 -10.94 11.21 1.45
C LYS A 383 -10.60 12.65 1.17
N VAL A 384 -11.59 13.49 0.83
CA VAL A 384 -11.45 14.93 0.67
C VAL A 384 -12.44 15.65 1.59
N LEU A 385 -11.93 16.64 2.35
CA LEU A 385 -12.70 17.49 3.26
C LEU A 385 -12.78 18.90 2.67
N PHE A 386 -13.96 19.48 2.66
CA PHE A 386 -14.19 20.78 2.03
C PHE A 386 -15.27 21.60 2.77
N ASP A 387 -15.21 22.90 2.59
CA ASP A 387 -16.22 23.84 3.10
C ASP A 387 -17.56 23.62 2.37
N PRO A 388 -18.66 23.38 3.09
CA PRO A 388 -19.95 23.00 2.48
C PRO A 388 -20.60 24.13 1.69
N THR A 389 -20.17 25.38 1.86
CA THR A 389 -20.74 26.57 1.22
C THR A 389 -19.91 27.00 0.02
N THR A 390 -18.59 27.09 0.19
CA THR A 390 -17.69 27.62 -0.86
C THR A 390 -17.05 26.54 -1.71
N GLY A 391 -17.06 25.28 -1.23
CA GLY A 391 -16.35 24.19 -1.86
C GLY A 391 -14.82 24.21 -1.64
N LYS A 392 -14.29 25.17 -0.88
CA LYS A 392 -12.85 25.29 -0.61
C LYS A 392 -12.32 24.01 0.04
N ILE A 393 -11.21 23.46 -0.47
CA ILE A 393 -10.59 22.25 0.06
C ILE A 393 -9.92 22.55 1.39
N LEU A 394 -10.26 21.80 2.42
CA LEU A 394 -9.76 21.95 3.79
C LEU A 394 -8.74 20.87 4.16
N GLY A 395 -8.87 19.68 3.59
CA GLY A 395 -7.97 18.57 3.86
C GLY A 395 -8.18 17.41 2.90
N ALA A 396 -7.18 16.55 2.83
CA ALA A 396 -7.27 15.31 2.08
C ALA A 396 -6.40 14.23 2.72
N GLN A 397 -6.82 12.99 2.60
CA GLN A 397 -6.12 11.80 3.09
C GLN A 397 -6.21 10.70 2.04
N ALA A 398 -5.12 9.96 1.88
CA ALA A 398 -5.08 8.84 0.94
C ALA A 398 -4.33 7.65 1.54
N THR A 399 -4.82 6.44 1.24
CA THR A 399 -4.20 5.16 1.65
C THR A 399 -4.33 4.16 0.50
N GLY A 400 -3.28 3.40 0.21
CA GLY A 400 -3.27 2.41 -0.86
C GLY A 400 -1.87 1.91 -1.20
N PHE A 401 -1.76 1.11 -2.25
CA PHE A 401 -0.48 0.51 -2.68
C PHE A 401 0.21 1.29 -3.79
N ASP A 402 -0.54 2.08 -4.57
CA ASP A 402 0.00 2.80 -5.72
C ASP A 402 -0.65 4.18 -5.89
N GLY A 403 0.14 5.18 -6.24
CA GLY A 403 -0.30 6.52 -6.62
C GLY A 403 -0.87 7.38 -5.48
N VAL A 404 -0.64 7.02 -4.21
CA VAL A 404 -1.02 7.81 -3.02
C VAL A 404 -0.27 9.14 -3.00
N ASP A 405 1.04 9.11 -3.17
CA ASP A 405 1.95 10.26 -3.18
C ASP A 405 1.55 11.29 -4.24
N LYS A 406 1.32 10.83 -5.49
CA LYS A 406 0.88 11.67 -6.61
C LYS A 406 -0.39 12.46 -6.27
N ARG A 407 -1.40 11.80 -5.68
CA ARG A 407 -2.69 12.44 -5.38
C ARG A 407 -2.59 13.37 -4.18
N LEU A 408 -1.81 13.00 -3.19
CA LEU A 408 -1.54 13.88 -2.03
C LEU A 408 -0.81 15.15 -2.46
N ASP A 409 0.19 15.08 -3.35
CA ASP A 409 0.92 16.25 -3.82
C ASP A 409 0.03 17.20 -4.64
N VAL A 410 -0.85 16.66 -5.51
CA VAL A 410 -1.84 17.46 -6.24
C VAL A 410 -2.79 18.16 -5.28
N LEU A 411 -3.33 17.42 -4.28
CA LEU A 411 -4.26 18.00 -3.29
C LEU A 411 -3.56 18.98 -2.34
N ALA A 412 -2.29 18.73 -2.00
CA ALA A 412 -1.48 19.66 -1.23
C ALA A 412 -1.27 20.99 -1.98
N ALA A 413 -1.00 20.93 -3.28
CA ALA A 413 -0.91 22.12 -4.13
C ALA A 413 -2.25 22.83 -4.26
N ALA A 414 -3.35 22.09 -4.41
CA ALA A 414 -4.71 22.63 -4.47
C ALA A 414 -5.08 23.40 -3.18
N ILE A 415 -4.88 22.80 -1.99
CA ILE A 415 -5.11 23.46 -0.70
C ILE A 415 -4.25 24.71 -0.57
N ARG A 416 -2.98 24.65 -0.94
CA ARG A 416 -2.05 25.77 -0.89
C ARG A 416 -2.49 26.96 -1.73
N ASN A 417 -3.09 26.70 -2.88
CA ASN A 417 -3.60 27.72 -3.80
C ASN A 417 -5.03 28.17 -3.48
N GLY A 418 -5.68 27.57 -2.48
CA GLY A 418 -7.06 27.91 -2.08
C GLY A 418 -8.11 27.38 -3.06
N SER A 419 -7.80 26.33 -3.80
CA SER A 419 -8.70 25.69 -4.77
C SER A 419 -9.94 25.13 -4.11
N THR A 420 -10.99 25.00 -4.91
CA THR A 420 -12.28 24.43 -4.55
C THR A 420 -12.45 23.02 -5.14
N VAL A 421 -13.48 22.31 -4.71
CA VAL A 421 -13.86 21.04 -5.30
C VAL A 421 -14.29 21.17 -6.78
N PHE A 422 -14.73 22.34 -7.21
CA PHE A 422 -15.05 22.62 -8.61
C PHE A 422 -13.79 22.72 -9.46
N ASP A 423 -12.70 23.28 -8.92
CA ASP A 423 -11.40 23.30 -9.61
C ASP A 423 -10.86 21.87 -9.80
N LEU A 424 -11.09 20.95 -8.82
CA LEU A 424 -10.68 19.55 -8.96
C LEU A 424 -11.37 18.82 -10.12
N GLU A 425 -12.59 19.21 -10.48
CA GLU A 425 -13.29 18.64 -11.64
C GLU A 425 -12.53 18.93 -12.95
N GLU A 426 -11.90 20.10 -13.04
CA GLU A 426 -11.28 20.63 -14.25
C GLU A 426 -9.77 20.42 -14.33
N TYR A 427 -9.15 19.88 -13.26
CA TYR A 427 -7.70 19.62 -13.30
C TYR A 427 -7.34 18.65 -14.42
N GLU A 428 -6.53 19.14 -15.37
CA GLU A 428 -5.94 18.32 -16.41
C GLU A 428 -4.68 17.63 -15.89
N LEU A 429 -4.85 16.39 -15.47
CA LEU A 429 -3.77 15.59 -14.88
C LEU A 429 -3.18 14.61 -15.89
N ALA A 430 -1.88 14.31 -15.77
CA ALA A 430 -1.17 13.43 -16.68
C ALA A 430 -1.81 12.03 -16.70
N TYR A 431 -2.20 11.59 -17.90
CA TYR A 431 -2.83 10.29 -18.14
C TYR A 431 -2.12 9.51 -19.24
N ALA A 432 -1.80 8.28 -18.90
CA ALA A 432 -1.67 7.12 -19.78
C ALA A 432 -1.95 5.88 -18.91
N PRO A 433 -2.34 4.73 -19.46
CA PRO A 433 -2.77 3.56 -18.70
C PRO A 433 -1.89 3.15 -17.51
N PRO A 434 -0.53 3.19 -17.61
CA PRO A 434 0.35 2.83 -16.49
C PRO A 434 0.39 3.88 -15.35
N PHE A 435 -0.07 5.12 -15.58
CA PHE A 435 0.13 6.24 -14.64
C PHE A 435 -1.16 6.75 -14.00
N GLY A 436 -2.31 6.45 -14.58
CA GLY A 436 -3.58 6.97 -14.08
C GLY A 436 -4.76 6.47 -14.87
N SER A 437 -5.91 7.09 -14.66
CA SER A 437 -7.14 6.92 -15.44
C SER A 437 -7.52 8.26 -16.06
N ALA A 438 -8.28 8.25 -17.16
CA ALA A 438 -8.76 9.48 -17.82
C ALA A 438 -9.60 10.35 -16.86
N LYS A 439 -10.26 9.72 -15.87
CA LYS A 439 -10.83 10.38 -14.70
C LYS A 439 -9.92 10.04 -13.52
N ASP A 440 -8.95 10.91 -13.23
CA ASP A 440 -8.03 10.68 -12.10
C ASP A 440 -8.80 10.63 -10.78
N PRO A 441 -8.35 9.90 -9.77
CA PRO A 441 -8.91 9.90 -8.42
C PRO A 441 -9.21 11.30 -7.86
N VAL A 442 -8.37 12.29 -8.16
CA VAL A 442 -8.58 13.69 -7.76
C VAL A 442 -9.81 14.28 -8.45
N ASN A 443 -9.96 14.09 -9.77
CA ASN A 443 -11.15 14.54 -10.49
C ASN A 443 -12.41 13.83 -9.98
N MET A 444 -12.33 12.52 -9.70
CA MET A 444 -13.47 11.76 -9.17
C MET A 444 -13.92 12.30 -7.80
N ALA A 445 -12.97 12.64 -6.92
CA ALA A 445 -13.31 13.28 -5.65
C ALA A 445 -13.96 14.66 -5.86
N GLY A 446 -13.48 15.45 -6.83
CA GLY A 446 -14.09 16.70 -7.27
C GLY A 446 -15.53 16.51 -7.73
N PHE A 447 -15.80 15.57 -8.64
CA PHE A 447 -17.15 15.27 -9.13
C PHE A 447 -18.12 14.84 -8.02
N VAL A 448 -17.67 13.99 -7.08
CA VAL A 448 -18.51 13.55 -5.96
C VAL A 448 -18.79 14.71 -5.01
N ALA A 449 -17.77 15.51 -4.66
CA ALA A 449 -17.91 16.63 -3.75
C ALA A 449 -18.80 17.76 -4.33
N SER A 450 -18.59 18.15 -5.58
CA SER A 450 -19.40 19.17 -6.24
C SER A 450 -20.86 18.76 -6.40
N ASN A 451 -21.13 17.47 -6.70
CA ASN A 451 -22.49 16.93 -6.72
C ASN A 451 -23.20 17.08 -5.36
N THR A 452 -22.47 17.00 -4.24
CA THR A 452 -23.07 17.24 -2.92
C THR A 452 -23.45 18.71 -2.71
N ILE A 453 -22.65 19.66 -3.22
CA ILE A 453 -22.91 21.11 -3.12
C ILE A 453 -24.06 21.49 -4.05
N ARG A 454 -24.09 20.96 -5.27
CA ARG A 454 -25.17 21.20 -6.25
C ARG A 454 -26.50 20.57 -5.86
N GLY A 455 -26.53 19.68 -4.82
CA GLY A 455 -27.72 18.96 -4.41
C GLY A 455 -28.05 17.74 -5.27
N ASP A 456 -27.16 17.35 -6.17
CA ASP A 456 -27.31 16.17 -7.02
C ASP A 456 -27.01 14.86 -6.29
N LEU A 457 -26.28 14.94 -5.17
CA LEU A 457 -25.90 13.82 -4.32
C LEU A 457 -26.14 14.17 -2.85
N ARG A 458 -26.92 13.37 -2.15
CA ARG A 458 -27.03 13.39 -0.69
C ARG A 458 -26.31 12.18 -0.12
N LEU A 459 -25.41 12.41 0.83
CA LEU A 459 -24.63 11.37 1.47
C LEU A 459 -25.16 11.06 2.88
N TRP A 460 -24.98 9.82 3.31
CA TRP A 460 -24.96 9.40 4.69
C TRP A 460 -23.61 8.72 4.99
N TYR A 461 -23.23 8.66 6.27
CA TYR A 461 -21.87 8.26 6.66
C TYR A 461 -21.90 7.04 7.58
N ALA A 462 -20.92 6.18 7.45
CA ALA A 462 -20.78 4.96 8.22
C ALA A 462 -20.57 5.22 9.72
N GLU A 463 -19.87 6.32 10.08
CA GLU A 463 -19.62 6.70 11.48
C GLU A 463 -20.92 6.94 12.28
N ASP A 464 -21.99 7.37 11.61
CA ASP A 464 -23.28 7.68 12.24
C ASP A 464 -24.23 6.48 12.30
N TYR A 465 -23.82 5.30 11.82
CA TYR A 465 -24.65 4.09 11.88
C TYR A 465 -24.70 3.57 13.34
N PRO A 466 -25.88 3.07 13.84
CA PRO A 466 -27.14 2.90 13.10
C PRO A 466 -28.08 4.13 13.11
N ALA A 467 -27.76 5.18 13.84
CA ALA A 467 -28.70 6.31 14.06
C ALA A 467 -29.21 6.96 12.76
N ASN A 468 -28.36 7.09 11.73
CA ASN A 468 -28.75 7.69 10.45
C ASN A 468 -29.60 6.78 9.55
N THR A 469 -29.88 5.56 9.99
CA THR A 469 -30.73 4.57 9.29
C THR A 469 -32.05 4.30 10.00
N GLU A 470 -32.30 4.89 11.16
CA GLU A 470 -33.56 4.72 11.90
C GLU A 470 -34.76 5.18 11.07
N GLY A 471 -35.79 4.33 10.96
CA GLY A 471 -36.97 4.59 10.16
C GLY A 471 -36.78 4.56 8.64
N ALA A 472 -35.56 4.29 8.15
CA ALA A 472 -35.27 4.20 6.74
C ALA A 472 -35.16 2.74 6.25
N ARG A 473 -35.47 2.52 4.97
CA ARG A 473 -35.12 1.27 4.30
C ARG A 473 -33.70 1.31 3.80
N ILE A 474 -32.89 0.32 4.16
CA ILE A 474 -31.52 0.18 3.67
C ILE A 474 -31.57 -0.69 2.41
N ILE A 475 -31.07 -0.16 1.29
CA ILE A 475 -31.10 -0.84 -0.02
C ILE A 475 -29.67 -1.09 -0.51
N ASP A 476 -29.34 -2.35 -0.70
CA ASP A 476 -28.12 -2.79 -1.37
C ASP A 476 -28.39 -2.91 -2.88
N VAL A 477 -27.71 -2.09 -3.68
CA VAL A 477 -27.86 -2.10 -5.13
C VAL A 477 -26.79 -2.92 -5.86
N ARG A 478 -26.06 -3.74 -5.12
CA ARG A 478 -25.08 -4.69 -5.66
C ARG A 478 -25.77 -5.91 -6.24
N THR A 479 -25.00 -6.81 -6.85
CA THR A 479 -25.53 -8.09 -7.33
C THR A 479 -25.95 -8.99 -6.16
N PRO A 480 -26.82 -10.01 -6.39
CA PRO A 480 -27.17 -10.96 -5.35
C PRO A 480 -25.97 -11.67 -4.75
N GLU A 481 -24.97 -12.03 -5.57
CA GLU A 481 -23.74 -12.72 -5.14
C GLU A 481 -22.90 -11.83 -4.20
N GLU A 482 -22.78 -10.54 -4.51
CA GLU A 482 -22.10 -9.57 -3.63
C GLU A 482 -22.86 -9.40 -2.30
N TYR A 483 -24.18 -9.45 -2.33
CA TYR A 483 -25.05 -9.36 -1.15
C TYR A 483 -24.92 -10.60 -0.27
N ASP A 484 -24.94 -11.80 -0.86
CA ASP A 484 -24.85 -13.07 -0.15
C ASP A 484 -23.50 -13.25 0.56
N ILE A 485 -22.41 -12.69 -0.02
CA ILE A 485 -21.09 -12.70 0.62
C ILE A 485 -21.08 -11.84 1.89
N TRP A 486 -21.65 -10.64 1.81
CA TRP A 486 -21.74 -9.71 2.94
C TRP A 486 -22.72 -8.58 2.64
N HIS A 487 -23.52 -8.20 3.62
CA HIS A 487 -24.41 -7.04 3.53
C HIS A 487 -24.60 -6.37 4.89
N LEU A 488 -25.05 -5.10 4.88
CA LEU A 488 -25.42 -4.39 6.11
C LEU A 488 -26.63 -5.06 6.76
N PRO A 489 -26.65 -5.19 8.11
CA PRO A 489 -27.82 -5.74 8.82
C PRO A 489 -29.12 -5.03 8.45
N GLY A 490 -30.14 -5.78 8.12
CA GLY A 490 -31.45 -5.26 7.71
C GLY A 490 -31.54 -4.67 6.31
N ALA A 491 -30.47 -4.75 5.51
CA ALA A 491 -30.49 -4.30 4.13
C ALA A 491 -31.32 -5.25 3.24
N GLN A 492 -32.02 -4.67 2.28
CA GLN A 492 -32.70 -5.38 1.20
C GLN A 492 -31.89 -5.32 -0.07
N ASN A 493 -31.62 -6.46 -0.71
CA ASN A 493 -30.97 -6.48 -2.02
C ASN A 493 -31.95 -6.11 -3.13
N VAL A 494 -31.64 -5.06 -3.86
CA VAL A 494 -32.36 -4.63 -5.07
C VAL A 494 -31.32 -4.18 -6.10
N PRO A 495 -30.81 -5.09 -6.92
CA PRO A 495 -29.77 -4.77 -7.90
C PRO A 495 -30.13 -3.57 -8.77
N LEU A 496 -29.13 -2.74 -9.09
CA LEU A 496 -29.32 -1.50 -9.87
C LEU A 496 -30.11 -1.74 -11.17
N GLY A 497 -29.90 -2.88 -11.83
CA GLY A 497 -30.57 -3.25 -13.08
C GLY A 497 -32.08 -3.40 -12.93
N THR A 498 -32.56 -3.90 -11.79
CA THR A 498 -33.98 -4.15 -11.51
C THR A 498 -34.64 -3.01 -10.71
N LEU A 499 -33.85 -2.09 -10.15
CA LEU A 499 -34.33 -1.02 -9.26
C LEU A 499 -35.51 -0.22 -9.88
N ARG A 500 -35.39 0.12 -11.18
CA ARG A 500 -36.37 0.99 -11.87
C ARG A 500 -37.76 0.39 -11.96
N SER A 501 -37.90 -0.91 -12.09
CA SER A 501 -39.15 -1.63 -12.10
C SER A 501 -39.69 -1.92 -10.69
N VAL A 502 -38.77 -2.31 -9.79
CA VAL A 502 -39.14 -2.67 -8.39
C VAL A 502 -39.65 -1.46 -7.60
N CYS A 503 -39.04 -0.28 -7.80
CA CYS A 503 -39.35 0.93 -7.04
C CYS A 503 -40.72 1.56 -7.39
N GLU A 504 -41.39 1.12 -8.45
CA GLU A 504 -42.69 1.68 -8.87
C GLU A 504 -43.76 1.43 -7.80
N SER A 505 -43.68 0.33 -7.07
CA SER A 505 -44.61 -0.04 -6.00
C SER A 505 -44.26 0.53 -4.62
N TRP A 506 -43.14 1.26 -4.49
CA TRP A 506 -42.66 1.74 -3.19
C TRP A 506 -43.39 3.01 -2.73
N ASP A 507 -43.58 3.12 -1.42
CA ASP A 507 -43.99 4.37 -0.77
C ASP A 507 -42.85 5.39 -0.84
N LYS A 508 -43.12 6.49 -1.53
CA LYS A 508 -42.10 7.54 -1.81
C LYS A 508 -41.79 8.44 -0.61
N THR A 509 -42.56 8.30 0.49
CA THR A 509 -42.38 9.04 1.73
C THR A 509 -41.36 8.38 2.67
N ILE A 510 -41.12 7.09 2.49
CA ILE A 510 -40.18 6.33 3.33
C ILE A 510 -38.74 6.71 2.97
N PRO A 511 -37.91 7.12 3.95
CA PRO A 511 -36.49 7.41 3.73
C PRO A 511 -35.72 6.19 3.19
N LEU A 512 -34.85 6.39 2.21
CA LEU A 512 -34.03 5.35 1.61
C LEU A 512 -32.55 5.62 1.86
N ARG A 513 -31.84 4.60 2.34
CA ARG A 513 -30.38 4.62 2.55
C ARG A 513 -29.74 3.58 1.63
N LEU A 514 -29.14 4.09 0.55
CA LEU A 514 -28.61 3.26 -0.51
C LEU A 514 -27.12 3.01 -0.29
N TYR A 515 -26.64 1.83 -0.67
CA TYR A 515 -25.22 1.58 -0.78
C TYR A 515 -24.88 0.59 -1.91
N CYS A 516 -23.63 0.62 -2.34
CA CYS A 516 -22.98 -0.40 -3.16
C CYS A 516 -21.55 -0.61 -2.65
N ALA A 517 -20.67 -1.23 -3.41
CA ALA A 517 -19.29 -1.47 -2.97
C ALA A 517 -18.51 -0.16 -2.68
N VAL A 518 -18.54 0.81 -3.61
CA VAL A 518 -17.68 2.03 -3.58
C VAL A 518 -18.44 3.35 -3.81
N GLY A 519 -19.78 3.34 -3.79
CA GLY A 519 -20.63 4.54 -3.89
C GLY A 519 -21.17 4.85 -5.29
N PHE A 520 -20.58 4.37 -6.38
CA PHE A 520 -20.99 4.77 -7.75
C PHE A 520 -22.36 4.22 -8.17
N ARG A 521 -22.59 2.90 -8.03
CA ARG A 521 -23.90 2.28 -8.37
C ARG A 521 -25.05 2.86 -7.53
N SER A 522 -24.79 3.12 -6.24
CA SER A 522 -25.79 3.73 -5.35
C SER A 522 -26.07 5.19 -5.69
N TYR A 523 -25.10 5.96 -6.18
CA TYR A 523 -25.32 7.29 -6.75
C TYR A 523 -26.29 7.24 -7.95
N LEU A 524 -26.06 6.32 -8.90
CA LEU A 524 -26.97 6.13 -10.05
C LEU A 524 -28.39 5.75 -9.60
N ALA A 525 -28.50 4.90 -8.58
CA ALA A 525 -29.76 4.52 -7.96
C ALA A 525 -30.46 5.74 -7.31
N GLN A 526 -29.71 6.54 -6.54
CA GLN A 526 -30.25 7.75 -5.91
C GLN A 526 -30.80 8.72 -6.96
N ARG A 527 -30.06 9.00 -8.04
CA ARG A 527 -30.53 9.88 -9.12
C ARG A 527 -31.80 9.36 -9.76
N ALA A 528 -31.87 8.05 -9.99
CA ALA A 528 -33.06 7.43 -10.57
C ALA A 528 -34.29 7.54 -9.64
N LEU A 529 -34.12 7.38 -8.34
CA LEU A 529 -35.21 7.46 -7.34
C LEU A 529 -35.67 8.89 -7.11
N VAL A 530 -34.74 9.85 -6.94
CA VAL A 530 -35.07 11.28 -6.76
C VAL A 530 -35.86 11.81 -7.95
N GLN A 531 -35.47 11.48 -9.19
CA GLN A 531 -36.18 11.88 -10.40
C GLN A 531 -37.56 11.21 -10.55
N ARG A 532 -37.81 10.13 -9.81
CA ARG A 532 -39.13 9.47 -9.70
C ARG A 532 -39.97 10.00 -8.53
N GLY A 533 -39.47 11.03 -7.81
CA GLY A 533 -40.24 11.73 -6.76
C GLY A 533 -40.08 11.13 -5.36
N PHE A 534 -39.06 10.31 -5.10
CA PHE A 534 -38.72 9.91 -3.72
C PHE A 534 -38.10 11.10 -2.96
N ALA A 535 -38.62 11.44 -1.80
CA ALA A 535 -38.28 12.68 -1.11
C ALA A 535 -36.94 12.62 -0.33
N ASP A 536 -36.68 11.50 0.33
CA ASP A 536 -35.48 11.30 1.17
C ASP A 536 -34.69 10.07 0.71
N VAL A 537 -33.71 10.31 -0.15
CA VAL A 537 -32.81 9.28 -0.65
C VAL A 537 -31.37 9.74 -0.43
N ALA A 538 -30.58 8.92 0.26
CA ALA A 538 -29.16 9.21 0.49
C ALA A 538 -28.28 7.99 0.17
N THR A 539 -27.06 8.25 -0.28
CA THR A 539 -26.05 7.25 -0.67
C THR A 539 -24.95 7.20 0.39
N LEU A 540 -24.50 5.99 0.75
CA LEU A 540 -23.38 5.79 1.66
C LEU A 540 -22.08 6.31 1.04
N SER A 541 -21.43 7.24 1.74
CA SER A 541 -20.13 7.76 1.31
C SER A 541 -19.10 6.64 1.26
N GLY A 542 -18.47 6.41 0.09
CA GLY A 542 -17.51 5.34 -0.14
C GLY A 542 -18.09 3.90 -0.11
N GLY A 543 -19.41 3.74 0.07
CA GLY A 543 -20.08 2.44 0.01
C GLY A 543 -19.68 1.47 1.12
N SER A 544 -19.91 0.17 0.89
CA SER A 544 -19.60 -0.89 1.86
C SER A 544 -18.09 -0.96 2.19
N THR A 545 -17.21 -0.53 1.31
CA THR A 545 -15.76 -0.46 1.58
C THR A 545 -15.47 0.45 2.78
N THR A 546 -15.95 1.71 2.76
CA THR A 546 -15.81 2.62 3.90
C THR A 546 -16.58 2.14 5.13
N PHE A 547 -17.78 1.57 4.94
CA PHE A 547 -18.57 1.06 6.07
C PHE A 547 -17.81 -0.01 6.87
N ARG A 548 -17.18 -0.94 6.19
CA ARG A 548 -16.40 -2.02 6.83
C ARG A 548 -15.17 -1.52 7.57
N PHE A 549 -14.61 -0.38 7.19
CA PHE A 549 -13.52 0.25 7.96
C PHE A 549 -14.00 0.81 9.30
N TRP A 550 -15.27 1.22 9.42
CA TRP A 550 -15.86 1.68 10.67
C TRP A 550 -16.42 0.55 11.53
N HIS A 551 -17.02 -0.45 10.88
CA HIS A 551 -17.76 -1.53 11.54
C HIS A 551 -17.19 -2.86 11.10
N ASP A 552 -16.15 -3.34 11.80
CA ASP A 552 -15.62 -4.69 11.61
C ASP A 552 -16.58 -5.68 12.25
N LEU A 553 -17.60 -6.09 11.47
CA LEU A 553 -18.66 -7.01 11.92
C LEU A 553 -18.20 -8.48 11.97
N ALA A 554 -16.89 -8.74 12.01
CA ALA A 554 -16.33 -10.08 12.06
C ALA A 554 -16.48 -10.77 13.44
N GLU A 555 -16.95 -10.08 14.49
CA GLU A 555 -16.98 -10.63 15.86
C GLU A 555 -18.34 -11.14 16.35
N GLU A 556 -19.42 -11.06 15.59
CA GLU A 556 -20.69 -11.68 15.96
C GLU A 556 -21.13 -12.79 15.00
N GLY A 557 -20.54 -13.98 15.16
CA GLY A 557 -21.19 -15.28 14.88
C GLY A 557 -21.61 -15.65 13.47
N ASN A 558 -21.36 -14.84 12.43
CA ASN A 558 -21.50 -15.22 11.04
C ASN A 558 -20.14 -15.01 10.33
N ALA A 559 -19.40 -16.10 10.23
CA ALA A 559 -18.18 -16.17 9.44
C ALA A 559 -18.49 -15.91 7.96
N SER A 560 -18.51 -14.65 7.58
CA SER A 560 -18.40 -14.25 6.19
C SER A 560 -16.90 -14.19 5.85
N PRO A 561 -16.45 -14.74 4.74
CA PRO A 561 -15.03 -14.74 4.40
C PRO A 561 -14.53 -13.30 4.37
N ALA A 562 -13.42 -13.07 5.04
CA ALA A 562 -12.68 -11.82 5.02
C ALA A 562 -12.50 -11.31 3.58
N PRO A 563 -12.45 -9.98 3.34
CA PRO A 563 -12.12 -9.48 2.02
C PRO A 563 -10.71 -9.93 1.67
N VAL A 564 -10.66 -10.84 0.73
CA VAL A 564 -9.45 -11.34 0.08
C VAL A 564 -8.31 -11.56 1.08
N GLU A 565 -8.29 -12.75 1.68
CA GLU A 565 -7.08 -13.34 2.24
C GLU A 565 -6.04 -13.54 1.12
N LEU A 566 -5.50 -12.43 0.59
CA LEU A 566 -4.31 -12.47 -0.26
C LEU A 566 -3.05 -12.71 0.58
N TYR A 567 -3.18 -12.71 1.90
CA TYR A 567 -2.09 -12.93 2.84
C TYR A 567 -2.54 -13.78 4.02
N ALA A 568 -3.25 -14.91 3.71
CA ALA A 568 -3.60 -15.89 4.73
C ALA A 568 -2.34 -16.40 5.43
N GLU A 569 -2.45 -16.43 6.75
CA GLU A 569 -1.48 -16.90 7.71
C GLU A 569 -0.77 -18.17 7.25
N ARG A 570 0.57 -18.16 7.33
CA ARG A 570 1.41 -19.35 7.25
C ARG A 570 1.26 -20.17 8.54
N GLU A 571 0.04 -20.52 8.93
CA GLU A 571 -0.16 -21.52 9.94
C GLU A 571 -0.16 -22.91 9.31
N SER A 572 0.72 -23.76 9.82
CA SER A 572 0.71 -25.18 9.51
C SER A 572 -0.64 -25.78 9.92
N ILE A 573 -1.41 -26.26 8.96
CA ILE A 573 -2.61 -27.06 9.24
C ILE A 573 -2.14 -28.33 9.95
N LYS A 574 -2.36 -28.38 11.26
CA LYS A 574 -2.06 -29.59 12.07
C LYS A 574 -3.05 -30.66 11.71
N ALA A 575 -2.52 -31.85 11.44
CA ALA A 575 -3.27 -33.05 11.09
C ALA A 575 -4.31 -33.42 12.16
N ALA A 576 -5.58 -33.50 11.75
CA ALA A 576 -6.59 -34.21 12.52
C ALA A 576 -6.26 -35.73 12.53
N GLU A 577 -6.49 -36.38 13.64
CA GLU A 577 -6.18 -37.79 13.86
C GLU A 577 -6.66 -38.73 12.75
N ARG A 578 -5.75 -39.59 12.24
CA ARG A 578 -5.92 -40.45 11.08
C ARG A 578 -6.60 -41.77 11.38
N PRO A 579 -7.53 -42.23 10.59
CA PRO A 579 -7.64 -43.65 10.21
C PRO A 579 -6.91 -43.88 8.88
N ALA A 580 -5.85 -44.62 8.88
CA ALA A 580 -5.08 -44.95 7.67
C ALA A 580 -5.76 -46.14 6.94
N THR A 581 -6.29 -45.87 5.75
CA THR A 581 -6.63 -46.94 4.78
C THR A 581 -6.50 -46.34 3.37
N GLY A 582 -5.29 -46.34 2.79
CA GLY A 582 -5.02 -45.91 1.40
C GLY A 582 -3.54 -46.00 1.09
N LEU A 583 -3.22 -46.19 -0.18
CA LEU A 583 -1.85 -46.16 -0.71
C LEU A 583 -1.31 -44.74 -0.61
N ARG A 584 -0.11 -44.55 -0.08
CA ARG A 584 0.61 -43.27 -0.10
C ARG A 584 1.66 -43.27 -1.19
N VAL A 585 1.62 -42.23 -2.03
CA VAL A 585 2.55 -42.03 -3.16
C VAL A 585 3.29 -40.68 -2.97
N ASP A 586 4.59 -40.68 -3.24
CA ASP A 586 5.39 -39.45 -3.26
C ASP A 586 5.53 -38.92 -4.68
N LEU A 587 5.37 -37.59 -4.85
CA LEU A 587 5.50 -36.89 -6.13
C LEU A 587 6.50 -35.73 -5.97
N ASP A 588 7.64 -35.85 -6.64
CA ASP A 588 8.62 -34.76 -6.66
C ASP A 588 8.34 -33.81 -7.83
N CYS A 589 8.03 -32.57 -7.51
CA CYS A 589 7.83 -31.44 -8.41
C CYS A 589 8.86 -30.32 -8.16
N ALA A 590 9.95 -30.60 -7.45
CA ALA A 590 11.02 -29.63 -7.21
C ALA A 590 11.63 -29.17 -8.56
N GLY A 591 11.87 -27.88 -8.70
CA GLY A 591 12.38 -27.26 -9.92
C GLY A 591 11.35 -26.98 -11.02
N LEU A 592 10.08 -27.31 -10.81
CA LEU A 592 9.00 -26.91 -11.72
C LEU A 592 8.39 -25.58 -11.27
N ALA A 593 8.16 -24.69 -12.24
CA ALA A 593 7.39 -23.46 -12.04
C ALA A 593 5.92 -23.67 -12.43
N CYS A 594 5.01 -22.86 -11.87
CA CYS A 594 3.58 -22.84 -12.19
C CYS A 594 3.36 -22.77 -13.73
N PRO A 595 2.44 -23.60 -14.32
CA PRO A 595 1.50 -24.52 -13.66
C PRO A 595 2.04 -25.97 -13.51
N GLY A 596 3.34 -26.20 -13.74
CA GLY A 596 3.97 -27.53 -13.78
C GLY A 596 3.63 -28.45 -12.59
N PRO A 597 3.74 -27.98 -11.32
CA PRO A 597 3.40 -28.78 -10.14
C PRO A 597 1.93 -29.23 -10.13
N ILE A 598 1.00 -28.32 -10.44
CA ILE A 598 -0.45 -28.62 -10.48
C ILE A 598 -0.79 -29.58 -11.60
N LEU A 599 -0.17 -29.45 -12.79
CA LEU A 599 -0.37 -30.36 -13.90
C LEU A 599 0.07 -31.79 -13.56
N LYS A 600 1.28 -31.96 -13.00
CA LYS A 600 1.78 -33.27 -12.54
C LYS A 600 0.94 -33.87 -11.41
N LEU A 601 0.50 -33.04 -10.47
CA LEU A 601 -0.39 -33.46 -9.40
C LEU A 601 -1.72 -33.95 -9.96
N SER A 602 -2.32 -33.23 -10.91
CA SER A 602 -3.57 -33.59 -11.59
C SER A 602 -3.45 -34.93 -12.33
N GLU A 603 -2.38 -35.08 -13.12
CA GLU A 603 -2.08 -36.34 -13.84
C GLU A 603 -1.94 -37.52 -12.90
N LYS A 604 -1.11 -37.35 -11.82
CA LYS A 604 -0.86 -38.43 -10.88
C LYS A 604 -2.10 -38.76 -10.04
N MET A 605 -2.87 -37.75 -9.64
CA MET A 605 -4.14 -37.92 -8.93
C MET A 605 -5.18 -38.68 -9.76
N GLY A 606 -5.16 -38.52 -11.11
CA GLY A 606 -5.96 -39.30 -12.02
C GLY A 606 -5.73 -40.82 -11.94
N THR A 607 -4.51 -41.24 -11.61
CA THR A 607 -4.12 -42.68 -11.52
C THR A 607 -4.38 -43.32 -10.16
N LEU A 608 -4.75 -42.56 -9.11
CA LEU A 608 -5.02 -43.02 -7.77
C LEU A 608 -6.47 -43.45 -7.59
N ASN A 609 -6.77 -44.25 -6.55
CA ASN A 609 -8.13 -44.58 -6.13
C ASN A 609 -8.64 -43.60 -5.07
N ALA A 610 -9.97 -43.53 -4.90
CA ALA A 610 -10.56 -42.70 -3.85
C ALA A 610 -10.07 -43.18 -2.45
N GLY A 611 -9.59 -42.23 -1.65
CA GLY A 611 -8.97 -42.47 -0.33
C GLY A 611 -7.45 -42.62 -0.34
N ASP A 612 -6.81 -42.78 -1.51
CA ASP A 612 -5.34 -42.78 -1.62
C ASP A 612 -4.76 -41.39 -1.33
N GLU A 613 -3.55 -41.35 -0.84
CA GLU A 613 -2.84 -40.11 -0.49
C GLU A 613 -1.62 -39.89 -1.38
N ILE A 614 -1.36 -38.61 -1.68
CA ILE A 614 -0.17 -38.20 -2.42
C ILE A 614 0.54 -37.07 -1.67
N MET A 615 1.84 -37.28 -1.41
CA MET A 615 2.73 -36.26 -0.88
C MET A 615 3.45 -35.58 -2.04
N VAL A 616 3.37 -34.27 -2.14
CA VAL A 616 3.96 -33.46 -3.22
C VAL A 616 5.01 -32.53 -2.65
N ASN A 617 6.23 -32.62 -3.21
CA ASN A 617 7.32 -31.70 -2.89
C ASN A 617 7.49 -30.68 -4.02
N VAL A 618 7.40 -29.37 -3.71
CA VAL A 618 7.37 -28.29 -4.71
C VAL A 618 8.30 -27.15 -4.26
N SER A 619 9.07 -26.61 -5.19
CA SER A 619 9.92 -25.43 -4.94
C SER A 619 9.27 -24.09 -5.36
N ASP A 620 8.11 -24.14 -6.04
CA ASP A 620 7.39 -22.93 -6.51
C ASP A 620 6.57 -22.28 -5.39
N PRO A 621 6.81 -21.00 -5.03
CA PRO A 621 6.04 -20.30 -4.01
C PRO A 621 4.55 -20.14 -4.34
N GLY A 622 4.17 -20.05 -5.63
CA GLY A 622 2.77 -19.94 -6.08
C GLY A 622 1.92 -21.17 -5.73
N PHE A 623 2.56 -22.34 -5.58
CA PHE A 623 1.87 -23.59 -5.28
C PHE A 623 1.05 -23.54 -3.99
N ALA A 624 1.49 -22.78 -2.98
CA ALA A 624 0.76 -22.65 -1.71
C ALA A 624 -0.63 -22.03 -1.87
N THR A 625 -0.83 -21.17 -2.87
CA THR A 625 -2.11 -20.56 -3.21
C THR A 625 -2.93 -21.44 -4.13
N ASP A 626 -2.28 -22.08 -5.12
CA ASP A 626 -2.94 -22.88 -6.16
C ASP A 626 -3.44 -24.23 -5.64
N ALA A 627 -2.68 -24.86 -4.75
CA ALA A 627 -2.95 -26.22 -4.24
C ALA A 627 -4.29 -26.33 -3.47
N PRO A 628 -4.66 -25.41 -2.53
CA PRO A 628 -5.96 -25.46 -1.87
C PRO A 628 -7.13 -25.23 -2.84
N ALA A 629 -6.96 -24.31 -3.79
CA ALA A 629 -7.98 -23.99 -4.81
C ALA A 629 -8.23 -25.19 -5.71
N TRP A 630 -7.14 -25.80 -6.21
CA TRP A 630 -7.20 -26.99 -7.05
C TRP A 630 -7.85 -28.18 -6.34
N ALA A 631 -7.48 -28.45 -5.08
CA ALA A 631 -8.03 -29.55 -4.29
C ALA A 631 -9.54 -29.42 -4.11
N ARG A 632 -10.02 -28.25 -3.66
CA ARG A 632 -11.47 -27.98 -3.50
C ARG A 632 -12.22 -28.17 -4.80
N ARG A 633 -11.71 -27.64 -5.91
CA ARG A 633 -12.39 -27.66 -7.20
C ARG A 633 -12.51 -29.06 -7.80
N ASN A 634 -11.50 -29.90 -7.59
CA ASN A 634 -11.49 -31.27 -8.10
C ASN A 634 -12.05 -32.31 -7.09
N GLY A 635 -12.65 -31.87 -5.99
CA GLY A 635 -13.27 -32.77 -4.99
C GLY A 635 -12.24 -33.57 -4.19
N HIS A 636 -10.99 -33.10 -4.11
CA HIS A 636 -9.92 -33.71 -3.33
C HIS A 636 -9.74 -32.99 -2.00
N GLN A 637 -9.07 -33.63 -1.02
CA GLN A 637 -8.76 -33.03 0.28
C GLN A 637 -7.28 -32.70 0.36
N LEU A 638 -6.95 -31.45 0.66
CA LEU A 638 -5.61 -31.05 1.10
C LEU A 638 -5.55 -31.30 2.60
N LEU A 639 -4.72 -32.26 3.03
CA LEU A 639 -4.62 -32.69 4.42
C LEU A 639 -3.55 -31.91 5.17
N GLU A 640 -2.44 -31.57 4.49
CA GLU A 640 -1.30 -30.87 5.07
C GLU A 640 -0.62 -30.01 4.00
N LEU A 641 -0.18 -28.81 4.38
CA LEU A 641 0.64 -27.92 3.55
C LEU A 641 1.69 -27.30 4.46
N THR A 642 2.95 -27.72 4.29
CA THR A 642 4.05 -27.32 5.18
C THR A 642 5.16 -26.65 4.40
N PRO A 643 5.65 -25.45 4.79
CA PRO A 643 6.83 -24.85 4.20
C PRO A 643 8.08 -25.72 4.42
N ARG A 644 8.87 -25.97 3.36
CA ARG A 644 10.11 -26.73 3.44
C ARG A 644 11.22 -26.07 2.62
N GLY A 645 12.15 -25.42 3.29
CA GLY A 645 13.20 -24.64 2.64
C GLY A 645 12.62 -23.53 1.75
N PRO A 646 12.99 -23.44 0.45
CA PRO A 646 12.46 -22.45 -0.47
C PRO A 646 11.08 -22.80 -1.05
N GLY A 647 10.50 -23.97 -0.69
CA GLY A 647 9.26 -24.50 -1.29
C GLY A 647 8.27 -25.04 -0.24
N TYR A 648 7.45 -26.00 -0.65
CA TYR A 648 6.37 -26.59 0.13
C TYR A 648 6.32 -28.12 -0.01
N GLU A 649 5.93 -28.79 1.08
CA GLU A 649 5.44 -30.16 1.08
C GLU A 649 3.93 -30.15 1.31
N ALA A 650 3.15 -30.82 0.45
CA ALA A 650 1.70 -30.86 0.54
C ALA A 650 1.19 -32.31 0.47
N LEU A 651 0.30 -32.66 1.39
CA LEU A 651 -0.35 -33.98 1.43
C LEU A 651 -1.80 -33.86 0.98
N PHE A 652 -2.15 -34.58 -0.05
CA PHE A 652 -3.52 -34.63 -0.59
C PHE A 652 -4.10 -36.04 -0.44
N ARG A 653 -5.43 -36.11 -0.28
CA ARG A 653 -6.21 -37.35 -0.36
C ARG A 653 -7.19 -37.26 -1.51
N LYS A 654 -7.26 -38.30 -2.33
CA LYS A 654 -8.21 -38.38 -3.44
C LYS A 654 -9.63 -38.54 -2.92
N GLY A 655 -10.50 -37.60 -3.32
CA GLY A 655 -11.94 -37.65 -3.02
C GLY A 655 -12.68 -38.69 -3.87
N GLN A 656 -13.89 -39.12 -3.43
CA GLN A 656 -14.79 -39.95 -4.22
C GLN A 656 -15.46 -39.09 -5.29
N ALA A 657 -15.51 -39.57 -6.52
CA ALA A 657 -16.30 -38.94 -7.56
C ALA A 657 -17.78 -38.91 -7.12
N GLY A 658 -18.32 -37.71 -6.80
CA GLY A 658 -19.73 -37.53 -6.46
C GLY A 658 -20.07 -36.96 -5.07
N GLN A 659 -19.09 -36.69 -4.19
CA GLN A 659 -19.37 -36.01 -2.91
C GLN A 659 -18.94 -34.54 -2.95
N LEU A 660 -19.76 -33.71 -3.58
CA LEU A 660 -19.88 -32.31 -3.25
C LEU A 660 -20.76 -32.21 -2.01
N SER A 661 -20.28 -31.55 -0.94
CA SER A 661 -21.00 -31.34 0.31
C SER A 661 -22.38 -30.73 0.04
N ALA A 662 -23.40 -31.44 0.44
CA ALA A 662 -24.79 -31.03 0.32
C ALA A 662 -25.10 -29.87 1.26
N SER A 663 -25.47 -28.72 0.68
CA SER A 663 -26.45 -27.80 1.28
C SER A 663 -27.25 -27.17 0.15
N THR A 664 -28.50 -27.61 0.08
CA THR A 664 -29.66 -27.20 -0.72
C THR A 664 -29.75 -27.60 -2.20
N PRO A 665 -30.90 -28.14 -2.62
CA PRO A 665 -31.07 -28.73 -3.95
C PRO A 665 -31.56 -27.67 -4.94
N VAL A 666 -30.74 -27.42 -5.99
CA VAL A 666 -31.26 -26.95 -7.26
C VAL A 666 -30.83 -27.93 -8.33
N SER A 667 -31.79 -28.59 -8.90
CA SER A 667 -31.70 -29.56 -9.97
C SER A 667 -31.30 -28.86 -11.28
N GLN A 668 -30.05 -29.06 -11.74
CA GLN A 668 -29.67 -29.18 -13.15
C GLN A 668 -28.26 -29.75 -13.22
N PRO A 669 -27.82 -30.49 -14.30
CA PRO A 669 -26.51 -31.08 -14.39
C PRO A 669 -25.45 -29.96 -14.38
N ALA A 670 -24.42 -30.11 -13.59
CA ALA A 670 -23.34 -29.14 -13.44
C ALA A 670 -22.61 -29.02 -14.80
N ASP A 671 -22.89 -27.93 -15.53
CA ASP A 671 -22.08 -27.54 -16.68
C ASP A 671 -20.63 -27.29 -16.21
N LYS A 672 -19.67 -27.94 -16.88
CA LYS A 672 -18.25 -27.69 -16.63
C LYS A 672 -17.96 -26.20 -16.88
N LEU A 673 -17.22 -25.58 -15.99
CA LEU A 673 -16.78 -24.20 -16.18
C LEU A 673 -15.91 -24.11 -17.43
N LYS A 674 -16.06 -23.03 -18.20
CA LYS A 674 -15.40 -22.83 -19.48
C LYS A 674 -14.59 -21.54 -19.49
N THR A 675 -13.38 -21.60 -20.04
CA THR A 675 -12.51 -20.43 -20.27
C THR A 675 -12.21 -20.29 -21.75
N SER A 676 -12.46 -19.12 -22.33
CA SER A 676 -12.22 -18.82 -23.74
C SER A 676 -11.12 -17.78 -23.94
N PHE A 677 -10.34 -17.95 -25.02
CA PHE A 677 -9.27 -17.03 -25.38
C PHE A 677 -9.45 -16.51 -26.80
N VAL A 678 -9.17 -15.22 -27.03
CA VAL A 678 -8.83 -14.68 -28.33
C VAL A 678 -7.33 -14.46 -28.38
N VAL A 679 -6.65 -15.20 -29.23
CA VAL A 679 -5.20 -15.09 -29.39
C VAL A 679 -4.89 -14.33 -30.67
N PHE A 680 -4.61 -13.04 -30.51
CA PHE A 680 -4.32 -12.12 -31.60
C PHE A 680 -2.81 -11.95 -31.84
N SER A 681 -2.02 -12.01 -30.76
CA SER A 681 -0.58 -11.75 -30.82
C SER A 681 0.23 -12.93 -31.34
N GLY A 682 1.23 -12.63 -32.18
CA GLY A 682 2.25 -13.59 -32.64
C GLY A 682 3.57 -13.51 -31.83
N ASN A 683 3.59 -12.84 -30.68
CA ASN A 683 4.80 -12.69 -29.88
C ASN A 683 4.99 -13.85 -28.90
N LEU A 684 6.21 -14.34 -28.77
CA LEU A 684 6.56 -15.51 -27.97
C LEU A 684 6.14 -15.39 -26.51
N ASP A 685 6.44 -14.26 -25.85
CA ASP A 685 6.12 -13.99 -24.44
C ASP A 685 4.61 -13.99 -24.17
N LYS A 686 3.82 -13.40 -25.05
CA LYS A 686 2.37 -13.36 -24.92
C LYS A 686 1.72 -14.73 -25.14
N LEU A 687 2.23 -15.47 -26.08
CA LEU A 687 1.74 -16.83 -26.35
C LEU A 687 2.12 -17.81 -25.23
N ILE A 688 3.32 -17.67 -24.64
CA ILE A 688 3.68 -18.43 -23.44
C ILE A 688 2.68 -18.15 -22.33
N ALA A 689 2.35 -16.88 -22.06
CA ALA A 689 1.35 -16.51 -21.05
C ALA A 689 -0.04 -17.10 -21.36
N ALA A 690 -0.50 -17.04 -22.61
CA ALA A 690 -1.78 -17.62 -23.02
C ALA A 690 -1.84 -19.12 -22.75
N PHE A 691 -0.80 -19.87 -23.12
CA PHE A 691 -0.78 -21.33 -22.92
C PHE A 691 -0.49 -21.74 -21.47
N ILE A 692 0.18 -20.92 -20.66
CA ILE A 692 0.28 -21.14 -19.21
C ILE A 692 -1.12 -21.07 -18.58
N ILE A 693 -1.90 -20.03 -18.89
CA ILE A 693 -3.26 -19.87 -18.36
C ILE A 693 -4.19 -20.99 -18.89
N ALA A 694 -4.13 -21.30 -20.18
CA ALA A 694 -4.94 -22.36 -20.77
C ALA A 694 -4.68 -23.74 -20.15
N ASN A 695 -3.40 -24.12 -19.99
CA ASN A 695 -3.03 -25.37 -19.34
C ASN A 695 -3.39 -25.38 -17.85
N GLY A 696 -3.32 -24.23 -17.17
CA GLY A 696 -3.79 -24.06 -15.80
C GLY A 696 -5.31 -24.28 -15.68
N ALA A 697 -6.11 -23.67 -16.56
CA ALA A 697 -7.56 -23.85 -16.62
C ALA A 697 -7.96 -25.33 -16.87
N LEU A 698 -7.28 -26.00 -17.81
CA LEU A 698 -7.47 -27.44 -18.05
C LEU A 698 -7.16 -28.28 -16.80
N ALA A 699 -6.06 -27.98 -16.10
CA ALA A 699 -5.70 -28.67 -14.86
C ALA A 699 -6.71 -28.41 -13.73
N MET A 700 -7.40 -27.27 -13.76
CA MET A 700 -8.50 -26.93 -12.86
C MET A 700 -9.82 -27.63 -13.25
N GLY A 701 -9.84 -28.42 -14.33
CA GLY A 701 -11.02 -29.14 -14.80
C GLY A 701 -11.98 -28.30 -15.65
N GLU A 702 -11.51 -27.14 -16.17
CA GLU A 702 -12.30 -26.31 -17.09
C GLU A 702 -12.22 -26.80 -18.53
N ASP A 703 -13.29 -26.58 -19.28
CA ASP A 703 -13.22 -26.67 -20.74
C ASP A 703 -12.54 -25.39 -21.27
N VAL A 704 -11.59 -25.55 -22.16
CA VAL A 704 -10.79 -24.43 -22.71
C VAL A 704 -11.01 -24.33 -24.22
N SER A 705 -11.34 -23.11 -24.69
CA SER A 705 -11.48 -22.78 -26.10
C SER A 705 -10.55 -21.61 -26.46
N MET A 706 -9.70 -21.80 -27.49
CA MET A 706 -8.70 -20.80 -27.90
C MET A 706 -8.91 -20.44 -29.38
N PHE A 707 -9.34 -19.21 -29.66
CA PHE A 707 -9.58 -18.71 -31.01
C PHE A 707 -8.39 -17.87 -31.49
N PHE A 708 -7.69 -18.37 -32.50
CA PHE A 708 -6.49 -17.73 -33.06
C PHE A 708 -6.85 -16.90 -34.29
N THR A 709 -6.44 -15.65 -34.27
CA THR A 709 -6.67 -14.70 -35.35
C THR A 709 -5.41 -13.86 -35.64
N PHE A 710 -5.30 -13.26 -36.79
CA PHE A 710 -4.16 -12.45 -37.26
C PHE A 710 -2.81 -13.10 -36.98
N TRP A 711 -1.94 -12.40 -36.21
CA TRP A 711 -0.57 -12.81 -35.94
C TRP A 711 -0.48 -14.06 -35.05
N GLY A 712 -1.51 -14.33 -34.23
CA GLY A 712 -1.59 -15.53 -33.39
C GLY A 712 -1.55 -16.83 -34.19
N LEU A 713 -2.13 -16.85 -35.42
CA LEU A 713 -2.10 -18.00 -36.31
C LEU A 713 -0.68 -18.49 -36.63
N ASN A 714 0.34 -17.63 -36.60
CA ASN A 714 1.72 -18.05 -36.90
C ASN A 714 2.26 -19.07 -35.89
N SER A 715 1.74 -19.12 -34.67
CA SER A 715 2.11 -20.10 -33.64
C SER A 715 1.61 -21.50 -33.94
N LEU A 716 0.54 -21.61 -34.72
CA LEU A 716 -0.10 -22.87 -35.08
C LEU A 716 0.43 -23.44 -36.44
N ARG A 717 1.30 -22.71 -37.15
CA ARG A 717 1.83 -23.17 -38.44
C ARG A 717 2.84 -24.30 -38.26
N THR A 718 2.84 -25.25 -39.22
CA THR A 718 3.84 -26.33 -39.27
C THR A 718 5.17 -25.78 -39.79
N LYS A 719 6.30 -26.35 -39.33
CA LYS A 719 7.65 -25.98 -39.83
C LYS A 719 7.85 -26.29 -41.31
N ASN A 720 7.23 -27.37 -41.80
CA ASN A 720 7.42 -27.90 -43.16
C ASN A 720 6.05 -28.07 -43.84
N PRO A 721 5.38 -26.98 -44.23
CA PRO A 721 4.10 -27.08 -44.90
C PRO A 721 4.24 -27.77 -46.29
N PRO A 722 3.21 -28.48 -46.76
CA PRO A 722 3.23 -29.10 -48.08
C PRO A 722 3.50 -28.08 -49.20
N LYS A 723 4.28 -28.48 -50.21
CA LYS A 723 4.52 -27.63 -51.38
C LYS A 723 3.23 -27.51 -52.21
N ARG A 724 2.75 -26.28 -52.40
CA ARG A 724 1.57 -25.96 -53.22
C ARG A 724 1.79 -24.70 -54.05
N GLU A 725 1.03 -24.55 -55.11
CA GLU A 725 0.98 -23.30 -55.88
C GLU A 725 0.30 -22.23 -55.04
N ARG A 726 0.97 -21.08 -54.88
CA ARG A 726 0.46 -19.91 -54.14
C ARG A 726 0.41 -18.69 -55.05
N LYS A 727 -0.59 -17.83 -54.88
CA LYS A 727 -0.64 -16.52 -55.55
C LYS A 727 0.57 -15.70 -55.14
N ALA A 728 0.98 -14.71 -55.94
CA ALA A 728 2.20 -13.94 -55.71
C ALA A 728 2.19 -13.26 -54.31
N ILE A 729 1.05 -12.72 -53.88
CA ILE A 729 0.86 -12.07 -52.56
C ILE A 729 0.96 -13.09 -51.41
N ASP A 730 0.29 -14.24 -51.55
CA ASP A 730 0.31 -15.32 -50.55
C ASP A 730 1.74 -15.91 -50.38
N LYS A 731 2.51 -15.97 -51.47
CA LYS A 731 3.90 -16.39 -51.48
C LYS A 731 4.79 -15.41 -50.71
N MET A 732 4.53 -14.12 -50.88
CA MET A 732 5.23 -13.04 -50.14
C MET A 732 4.95 -13.14 -48.64
N PHE A 733 3.70 -13.22 -48.23
CA PHE A 733 3.33 -13.36 -46.80
C PHE A 733 3.91 -14.66 -46.22
N ALA A 734 3.78 -15.77 -46.89
CA ALA A 734 4.34 -17.06 -46.44
C ALA A 734 5.86 -17.04 -46.19
N THR A 735 6.60 -16.20 -46.95
CA THR A 735 8.05 -16.04 -46.80
C THR A 735 8.43 -15.05 -45.69
N MET A 736 7.62 -14.04 -45.47
CA MET A 736 7.90 -12.96 -44.47
C MET A 736 7.43 -13.32 -43.06
N MET A 737 6.38 -14.14 -42.92
CA MET A 737 5.82 -14.49 -41.60
C MET A 737 6.57 -15.65 -40.93
N PRO A 738 6.71 -15.64 -39.61
CA PRO A 738 7.24 -16.78 -38.84
C PRO A 738 6.46 -18.07 -39.13
N SER A 739 7.15 -19.18 -39.22
CA SER A 739 6.55 -20.49 -39.45
C SER A 739 6.68 -21.39 -38.21
N GLY A 740 5.62 -21.41 -37.41
CA GLY A 740 5.52 -22.24 -36.21
C GLY A 740 6.06 -21.62 -34.94
N ALA A 741 5.68 -22.19 -33.80
CA ALA A 741 5.93 -21.70 -32.46
C ALA A 741 7.41 -21.48 -32.11
N ASP A 742 8.33 -22.24 -32.73
CA ASP A 742 9.77 -22.10 -32.47
C ASP A 742 10.43 -20.89 -33.16
N SER A 743 9.77 -20.30 -34.16
CA SER A 743 10.29 -19.16 -34.93
C SER A 743 9.82 -17.80 -34.44
N LEU A 744 9.03 -17.77 -33.36
CA LEU A 744 8.48 -16.55 -32.79
C LEU A 744 9.50 -15.78 -31.96
N THR A 745 9.32 -14.46 -31.92
CA THR A 745 10.21 -13.54 -31.22
C THR A 745 9.49 -12.83 -30.08
N LEU A 746 10.25 -12.28 -29.13
CA LEU A 746 9.71 -11.50 -28.03
C LEU A 746 9.07 -10.19 -28.54
N SER A 747 8.05 -9.71 -27.82
CA SER A 747 7.38 -8.44 -28.08
C SER A 747 8.28 -7.22 -27.83
N SER A 748 9.20 -7.34 -26.90
CA SER A 748 10.20 -6.31 -26.56
C SER A 748 11.53 -6.97 -26.21
N MET A 749 12.62 -6.18 -26.24
CA MET A 749 13.98 -6.66 -25.96
C MET A 749 14.47 -7.81 -26.86
N ASN A 750 13.93 -7.94 -28.06
CA ASN A 750 14.32 -9.03 -28.97
C ASN A 750 15.78 -8.92 -29.47
N MET A 751 16.33 -7.72 -29.62
CA MET A 751 17.74 -7.45 -29.96
C MET A 751 18.26 -8.36 -31.10
N LEU A 752 17.58 -8.38 -32.24
CA LEU A 752 17.88 -9.25 -33.40
C LEU A 752 17.87 -10.76 -33.07
N GLY A 753 17.04 -11.19 -32.12
CA GLY A 753 16.90 -12.59 -31.69
C GLY A 753 17.73 -12.98 -30.46
N ALA A 754 18.69 -12.16 -30.02
CA ALA A 754 19.47 -12.45 -28.82
C ALA A 754 18.60 -12.52 -27.55
N GLY A 755 17.60 -11.64 -27.40
CA GLY A 755 16.65 -11.67 -26.31
C GLY A 755 15.82 -12.95 -26.27
N THR A 756 15.33 -13.41 -27.43
CA THR A 756 14.60 -14.70 -27.57
C THR A 756 15.49 -15.88 -27.18
N ALA A 757 16.74 -15.91 -27.60
CA ALA A 757 17.67 -16.97 -27.23
C ALA A 757 17.96 -16.98 -25.71
N MET A 758 18.08 -15.82 -25.11
CA MET A 758 18.31 -15.66 -23.69
C MET A 758 17.09 -16.12 -22.85
N ILE A 759 15.86 -15.73 -23.22
CA ILE A 759 14.66 -16.15 -22.51
C ILE A 759 14.45 -17.68 -22.60
N ASN A 760 14.67 -18.28 -23.77
CA ASN A 760 14.59 -19.73 -23.94
C ASN A 760 15.61 -20.46 -23.04
N LYS A 761 16.82 -19.91 -22.89
CA LYS A 761 17.84 -20.45 -21.97
C LYS A 761 17.42 -20.33 -20.51
N VAL A 762 16.81 -19.21 -20.12
CA VAL A 762 16.29 -18.98 -18.76
C VAL A 762 15.11 -19.92 -18.48
N MET A 763 14.17 -20.06 -19.41
CA MET A 763 13.05 -21.01 -19.31
C MET A 763 13.55 -22.43 -19.08
N LYS A 764 14.52 -22.89 -19.90
CA LYS A 764 15.12 -24.22 -19.75
C LYS A 764 15.82 -24.39 -18.39
N LYS A 765 16.54 -23.37 -17.91
CA LYS A 765 17.20 -23.40 -16.58
C LYS A 765 16.19 -23.53 -15.43
N ASN A 766 15.03 -22.89 -15.57
CA ASN A 766 13.97 -22.86 -14.54
C ASN A 766 12.88 -23.92 -14.75
N GLY A 767 13.10 -24.90 -15.64
CA GLY A 767 12.15 -26.01 -15.87
C GLY A 767 10.84 -25.60 -16.53
N VAL A 768 10.78 -24.43 -17.18
CA VAL A 768 9.59 -23.97 -17.92
C VAL A 768 9.60 -24.62 -19.31
N ALA A 769 8.51 -25.29 -19.67
CA ALA A 769 8.36 -25.95 -20.97
C ALA A 769 8.41 -24.94 -22.14
N PRO A 770 9.00 -25.26 -23.29
CA PRO A 770 8.96 -24.41 -24.47
C PRO A 770 7.55 -24.33 -25.06
N LEU A 771 7.24 -23.26 -25.79
CA LEU A 771 5.92 -23.03 -26.37
C LEU A 771 5.34 -24.20 -27.19
N PRO A 772 6.08 -24.88 -28.07
CA PRO A 772 5.54 -26.05 -28.77
C PRO A 772 5.05 -27.17 -27.85
N THR A 773 5.75 -27.38 -26.73
CA THR A 773 5.34 -28.37 -25.71
C THR A 773 4.08 -27.92 -24.99
N MET A 774 3.95 -26.62 -24.66
CA MET A 774 2.74 -26.10 -24.04
C MET A 774 1.51 -26.22 -24.93
N ILE A 775 1.66 -25.98 -26.24
CA ILE A 775 0.59 -26.16 -27.24
C ILE A 775 0.17 -27.63 -27.26
N ALA A 776 1.11 -28.56 -27.40
CA ALA A 776 0.82 -30.00 -27.41
C ALA A 776 0.15 -30.46 -26.10
N THR A 777 0.57 -29.94 -24.95
CA THR A 777 -0.05 -30.23 -23.64
C THR A 777 -1.49 -29.74 -23.61
N ALA A 778 -1.77 -28.53 -24.11
CA ALA A 778 -3.13 -27.97 -24.14
C ALA A 778 -4.05 -28.84 -25.06
N GLN A 779 -3.57 -29.23 -26.23
CA GLN A 779 -4.31 -30.15 -27.15
C GLN A 779 -4.57 -31.51 -26.49
N ALA A 780 -3.57 -32.12 -25.90
CA ALA A 780 -3.70 -33.38 -25.16
C ALA A 780 -4.65 -33.28 -23.96
N GLY A 781 -4.70 -32.10 -23.29
CA GLY A 781 -5.61 -31.79 -22.20
C GLY A 781 -7.05 -31.50 -22.64
N GLY A 782 -7.36 -31.52 -23.95
CA GLY A 782 -8.68 -31.31 -24.52
C GLY A 782 -9.03 -29.83 -24.81
N ALA A 783 -8.03 -28.92 -24.89
CA ALA A 783 -8.28 -27.56 -25.37
C ALA A 783 -8.73 -27.56 -26.82
N ARG A 784 -9.84 -26.87 -27.14
CA ARG A 784 -10.27 -26.62 -28.52
C ARG A 784 -9.47 -25.43 -29.05
N ILE A 785 -8.65 -25.68 -30.07
CA ILE A 785 -7.84 -24.68 -30.76
C ILE A 785 -8.50 -24.37 -32.10
N ILE A 786 -9.02 -23.14 -32.24
CA ILE A 786 -9.80 -22.73 -33.42
C ILE A 786 -9.04 -21.67 -34.20
N ALA A 787 -8.77 -21.92 -35.46
CA ALA A 787 -8.15 -20.97 -36.40
C ALA A 787 -9.22 -20.14 -37.14
N CYS A 788 -9.03 -18.83 -37.18
CA CYS A 788 -9.94 -17.89 -37.84
C CYS A 788 -9.84 -18.02 -39.35
N THR A 789 -10.91 -18.55 -40.03
CA THR A 789 -10.96 -18.75 -41.47
C THR A 789 -10.77 -17.47 -42.27
N MET A 790 -11.40 -16.36 -41.85
CA MET A 790 -11.22 -15.04 -42.48
C MET A 790 -9.74 -14.60 -42.47
N THR A 791 -9.05 -14.79 -41.36
CA THR A 791 -7.63 -14.44 -41.25
C THR A 791 -6.75 -15.39 -42.08
N MET A 792 -7.09 -16.67 -42.15
CA MET A 792 -6.39 -17.65 -43.02
C MET A 792 -6.47 -17.21 -44.48
N ASP A 793 -7.66 -16.83 -44.95
CA ASP A 793 -7.84 -16.32 -46.30
C ASP A 793 -7.05 -15.03 -46.56
N LEU A 794 -7.10 -14.07 -45.60
CA LEU A 794 -6.39 -12.81 -45.70
C LEU A 794 -4.86 -12.98 -45.77
N LEU A 795 -4.31 -13.93 -45.04
CA LEU A 795 -2.86 -14.16 -44.92
C LEU A 795 -2.37 -15.28 -45.87
N GLY A 796 -3.25 -15.89 -46.68
CA GLY A 796 -2.93 -16.98 -47.59
C GLY A 796 -2.44 -18.25 -46.87
N ILE A 797 -2.95 -18.52 -45.66
CA ILE A 797 -2.67 -19.75 -44.88
C ILE A 797 -3.74 -20.78 -45.18
N ALA A 798 -3.34 -21.97 -45.64
CA ALA A 798 -4.26 -23.09 -45.84
C ALA A 798 -4.31 -23.98 -44.59
N GLU A 799 -5.36 -24.80 -44.50
CA GLU A 799 -5.52 -25.81 -43.44
C GLU A 799 -4.28 -26.71 -43.31
N SER A 800 -3.73 -27.15 -44.44
CA SER A 800 -2.51 -27.98 -44.49
C SER A 800 -1.24 -27.27 -44.01
N ASP A 801 -1.26 -25.97 -43.82
CA ASP A 801 -0.14 -25.19 -43.25
C ASP A 801 -0.16 -25.15 -41.70
N LEU A 802 -1.21 -25.66 -41.06
CA LEU A 802 -1.43 -25.64 -39.60
C LEU A 802 -1.17 -27.00 -38.95
N LEU A 803 -1.02 -27.00 -37.63
CA LEU A 803 -0.86 -28.21 -36.82
C LEU A 803 -2.11 -29.10 -36.89
N ASP A 804 -1.90 -30.41 -36.75
CA ASP A 804 -3.02 -31.37 -36.67
C ASP A 804 -3.89 -31.08 -35.42
N GLY A 805 -5.21 -31.31 -35.55
CA GLY A 805 -6.16 -31.11 -34.45
C GLY A 805 -6.59 -29.64 -34.23
N VAL A 806 -6.24 -28.72 -35.13
CA VAL A 806 -6.78 -27.35 -35.15
C VAL A 806 -8.15 -27.37 -35.84
N GLU A 807 -9.14 -26.79 -35.20
CA GLU A 807 -10.47 -26.57 -35.76
C GLU A 807 -10.53 -25.27 -36.57
N PHE A 808 -11.52 -25.11 -37.42
CA PHE A 808 -11.68 -23.95 -38.28
C PHE A 808 -13.02 -23.27 -37.99
N GLY A 809 -13.01 -21.95 -37.78
CA GLY A 809 -14.23 -21.20 -37.44
C GLY A 809 -14.11 -19.72 -37.71
N GLY A 810 -15.26 -19.06 -37.76
CA GLY A 810 -15.35 -17.61 -37.86
C GLY A 810 -15.63 -16.96 -36.51
N VAL A 811 -15.87 -15.63 -36.51
CA VAL A 811 -16.22 -14.85 -35.30
C VAL A 811 -17.48 -15.39 -34.62
N ALA A 812 -18.45 -15.89 -35.40
CA ALA A 812 -19.69 -16.47 -34.85
C ALA A 812 -19.41 -17.72 -34.00
N THR A 813 -18.51 -18.60 -34.47
CA THR A 813 -18.07 -19.80 -33.75
C THR A 813 -17.42 -19.41 -32.42
N PHE A 814 -16.58 -18.36 -32.41
CA PHE A 814 -15.96 -17.87 -31.20
C PHE A 814 -17.01 -17.26 -30.24
N LEU A 815 -17.94 -16.46 -30.74
CA LEU A 815 -18.98 -15.83 -29.89
C LEU A 815 -19.89 -16.88 -29.23
N ASP A 816 -20.20 -17.95 -29.94
CA ASP A 816 -20.94 -19.09 -29.40
C ASP A 816 -20.14 -19.79 -28.28
N GLU A 817 -18.87 -20.05 -28.50
CA GLU A 817 -17.94 -20.60 -27.51
C GLU A 817 -17.77 -19.68 -26.28
N ALA A 818 -17.75 -18.36 -26.49
CA ALA A 818 -17.57 -17.37 -25.43
C ALA A 818 -18.85 -17.10 -24.63
N ALA A 819 -20.05 -17.35 -25.20
CA ALA A 819 -21.33 -17.10 -24.54
C ALA A 819 -21.49 -17.91 -23.24
N ASP A 820 -20.99 -19.15 -23.23
CA ASP A 820 -21.04 -20.05 -22.07
C ASP A 820 -19.74 -20.02 -21.23
N SER A 821 -18.85 -19.07 -21.51
CA SER A 821 -17.56 -19.01 -20.83
C SER A 821 -17.63 -18.09 -19.61
N ARG A 822 -17.15 -18.57 -18.47
CA ARG A 822 -17.00 -17.79 -17.25
C ARG A 822 -15.91 -16.73 -17.39
N THR A 823 -14.85 -17.04 -18.15
CA THR A 823 -13.70 -16.17 -18.36
C THR A 823 -13.39 -16.08 -19.84
N THR A 824 -13.30 -14.86 -20.35
CA THR A 824 -12.85 -14.61 -21.73
C THR A 824 -11.64 -13.69 -21.72
N LEU A 825 -10.53 -14.13 -22.34
CA LEU A 825 -9.26 -13.42 -22.38
C LEU A 825 -8.88 -13.05 -23.81
N PHE A 826 -8.41 -11.83 -24.01
CA PHE A 826 -7.86 -11.35 -25.26
C PHE A 826 -6.35 -11.13 -25.11
N ILE A 827 -5.51 -11.87 -25.89
CA ILE A 827 -4.04 -11.87 -25.75
C ILE A 827 -3.34 -11.54 -27.06
#